data_839cf7c26dae0a3677f60f6c3cc62423
#
_entry.id   839cf7c26dae0a3677f60f6c3cc62423
#
_cell.length_a   1.000
_cell.length_b   1.000
_cell.length_c   1.000
_cell.angle_alpha   90.00
_cell.angle_beta   90.00
_cell.angle_gamma   90.00
#
_symmetry.space_group_name_H-M   'P 1'
#
loop_
_entity.id
_entity.type
_entity.pdbx_description
1 polymer ?
#
loop_
_entity_poly.entity_id
_entity_poly.type
_entity_poly.pdbx_seq_one_letter_code
_entity_poly.pdbx_strand_id
1 'polypeptide(L)'
;MNFVQGKKGELLANHPSVLDIEASSFYENGEKRATMYAWVFGLNGRCIRGRTWGEILTTLDYISKRYNLSPKRRLIVYVHNLGYEFQWFRKYFKWDKVFSVESRKPLYCITKSGIEFRCSYLLSGFSLEKLGENLTKYKVQKKVGDLDYNLIRHSNTPLTEKEWGYILNDGLVVMAHIQEEIERLGSIAKIPLTKTGYVRNLCRDACLKGEHKYEYSKLIRTLTLTQETYLQCKRAFLGGFTHANVNYVDSIISDVNSFDFTSSYPAVILSEKFPMSKPHKKEIKSHEEFIKYLTKYCCMFDIKFKNIRSKVEYENYISLSRTNNIEHYIVNNGRIVEASSLEMTITEQDFFIISKLYKWDSMEIANFNYFYKGYLPKPFIEVVLSLYKDKTELKGVEEKLVEYMVSKGMINALYGMCVTEICKNEVIYIAGEWSEEKADIEKLIDKYNKNGSRFLYYPWGVWITAYARRNLFTGIIEFGNDYIYSDTDSIKVKNIEKHIEYIKKYNETITKKVEMCLNYHNLPADMACPKTIKGEKKPIGVWDYEGKYSRFKTLGAKRYITEKDGNIEITVAGVNKQAGLEYLKNMYKDNTNIFNNFEENLYFPSEYFDGEENKNGSGKLCHTYIDFETSGELIDYMGNKCSYYEASSMHMENTDYTMSLTQDFINLLLGIRSNHLI
;
A
#
# COMPACT_ATOMS: atom_id res chain seq x y z
N MET A 1 12.91 14.94 31.52
CA MET A 1 12.94 14.39 30.15
C MET A 1 14.26 14.70 29.48
N ASN A 2 14.84 13.72 28.77
CA ASN A 2 15.99 13.92 27.90
C ASN A 2 15.51 14.31 26.50
N PHE A 3 16.14 15.33 25.89
CA PHE A 3 15.75 15.83 24.57
C PHE A 3 16.87 15.63 23.56
N VAL A 4 16.51 15.23 22.35
CA VAL A 4 17.42 15.06 21.21
C VAL A 4 17.09 16.04 20.10
N GLN A 5 18.09 16.35 19.28
CA GLN A 5 17.95 17.24 18.14
C GLN A 5 17.10 16.58 17.05
N GLY A 6 16.00 17.23 16.67
CA GLY A 6 15.19 16.92 15.51
C GLY A 6 15.65 17.69 14.25
N LYS A 7 14.79 17.77 13.26
CA LYS A 7 15.03 18.54 12.03
C LYS A 7 14.80 20.03 12.29
N LYS A 8 15.51 20.90 11.56
CA LYS A 8 15.31 22.35 11.57
C LYS A 8 15.33 23.01 12.97
N GLY A 9 16.20 22.53 13.87
CA GLY A 9 16.33 23.10 15.21
C GLY A 9 15.26 22.68 16.21
N GLU A 10 14.46 21.68 15.89
CA GLU A 10 13.47 21.09 16.79
C GLU A 10 14.14 20.24 17.89
N LEU A 11 13.56 20.22 19.06
CA LEU A 11 13.93 19.35 20.18
C LEU A 11 12.81 18.35 20.43
N LEU A 12 13.16 17.07 20.51
CA LEU A 12 12.21 15.98 20.71
C LEU A 12 12.54 15.21 21.98
N ALA A 13 11.58 14.99 22.87
CA ALA A 13 11.73 14.18 24.05
C ALA A 13 12.05 12.73 23.64
N ASN A 14 13.25 12.22 24.00
CA ASN A 14 13.73 10.90 23.59
C ASN A 14 13.23 9.79 24.52
N HIS A 15 11.90 9.69 24.63
CA HIS A 15 11.21 8.72 25.46
C HIS A 15 9.99 8.15 24.73
N PRO A 16 9.67 6.85 24.88
CA PRO A 16 8.44 6.29 24.36
C PRO A 16 7.25 6.88 25.10
N SER A 17 6.23 7.30 24.39
CA SER A 17 4.98 7.80 24.95
C SER A 17 3.80 7.35 24.09
N VAL A 18 2.67 7.06 24.70
CA VAL A 18 1.46 6.53 24.09
C VAL A 18 0.22 7.19 24.68
N LEU A 19 -0.81 7.38 23.87
CA LEU A 19 -2.19 7.63 24.28
C LEU A 19 -3.08 6.60 23.59
N ASP A 20 -3.97 6.01 24.37
CA ASP A 20 -4.98 5.08 23.88
C ASP A 20 -6.32 5.37 24.56
N ILE A 21 -7.43 5.24 23.85
CA ILE A 21 -8.78 5.45 24.37
C ILE A 21 -9.65 4.22 24.12
N GLU A 22 -10.56 3.95 25.05
CA GLU A 22 -11.56 2.91 24.91
C GLU A 22 -12.96 3.51 24.76
N ALA A 23 -13.71 2.99 23.80
CA ALA A 23 -15.05 3.47 23.49
C ALA A 23 -16.06 2.31 23.39
N SER A 24 -17.28 2.53 23.83
CA SER A 24 -18.42 1.65 23.63
C SER A 24 -19.27 2.14 22.47
N SER A 25 -19.73 1.22 21.63
CA SER A 25 -20.68 1.49 20.56
C SER A 25 -22.09 1.01 20.96
N PHE A 26 -23.11 1.75 20.58
CA PHE A 26 -24.51 1.41 20.83
C PHE A 26 -25.41 2.04 19.76
N TYR A 27 -26.66 1.54 19.66
CA TYR A 27 -27.66 2.14 18.77
C TYR A 27 -28.61 3.04 19.56
N GLU A 28 -28.83 4.24 19.03
CA GLU A 28 -29.81 5.20 19.56
C GLU A 28 -30.60 5.77 18.38
N ASN A 29 -31.93 5.65 18.43
CA ASN A 29 -32.84 6.05 17.35
C ASN A 29 -32.49 5.48 15.96
N GLY A 30 -31.94 4.25 15.90
CA GLY A 30 -31.52 3.60 14.67
C GLY A 30 -30.14 3.98 14.16
N GLU A 31 -29.45 4.92 14.80
CA GLU A 31 -28.08 5.32 14.48
C GLU A 31 -27.08 4.65 15.42
N LYS A 32 -26.00 4.15 14.88
CA LYS A 32 -24.89 3.60 15.67
C LYS A 32 -24.03 4.73 16.24
N ARG A 33 -23.90 4.78 17.56
CA ARG A 33 -23.13 5.78 18.28
C ARG A 33 -22.07 5.14 19.16
N ALA A 34 -21.09 5.94 19.57
CA ALA A 34 -20.06 5.50 20.49
C ALA A 34 -19.70 6.61 21.49
N THR A 35 -19.28 6.20 22.69
CA THR A 35 -18.81 7.09 23.74
C THR A 35 -17.50 6.58 24.34
N MET A 36 -16.56 7.50 24.61
CA MET A 36 -15.30 7.17 25.29
C MET A 36 -15.58 6.91 26.78
N TYR A 37 -15.09 5.81 27.31
CA TYR A 37 -15.30 5.44 28.70
C TYR A 37 -14.01 5.24 29.51
N ALA A 38 -12.85 5.11 28.86
CA ALA A 38 -11.55 4.98 29.53
C ALA A 38 -10.42 5.45 28.61
N TRP A 39 -9.30 5.82 29.21
CA TRP A 39 -8.08 6.16 28.50
C TRP A 39 -6.84 5.77 29.30
N VAL A 40 -5.73 5.61 28.58
CA VAL A 40 -4.40 5.38 29.12
C VAL A 40 -3.41 6.33 28.47
N PHE A 41 -2.60 6.99 29.27
CA PHE A 41 -1.43 7.71 28.82
C PHE A 41 -0.17 7.07 29.41
N GLY A 42 0.75 6.67 28.55
CA GLY A 42 2.05 6.09 28.93
C GLY A 42 3.21 6.99 28.59
N LEU A 43 4.17 7.08 29.48
CA LEU A 43 5.42 7.79 29.29
C LEU A 43 6.59 7.07 29.99
N ASN A 44 7.57 6.65 29.19
CA ASN A 44 8.81 6.05 29.68
C ASN A 44 8.59 4.89 30.68
N GLY A 45 7.72 3.94 30.33
CA GLY A 45 7.41 2.75 31.13
C GLY A 45 6.39 2.97 32.26
N ARG A 46 5.90 4.18 32.47
CA ARG A 46 4.84 4.49 33.45
C ARG A 46 3.55 4.85 32.75
N CYS A 47 2.44 4.34 33.25
CA CYS A 47 1.09 4.64 32.73
C CYS A 47 0.25 5.36 33.77
N ILE A 48 -0.54 6.31 33.33
CA ILE A 48 -1.66 6.92 34.02
C ILE A 48 -2.93 6.57 33.28
N ARG A 49 -4.03 6.39 34.01
CA ARG A 49 -5.33 6.00 33.47
C ARG A 49 -6.41 6.94 33.99
N GLY A 50 -7.49 7.07 33.25
CA GLY A 50 -8.64 7.89 33.65
C GLY A 50 -9.88 7.55 32.83
N ARG A 51 -10.92 8.34 33.03
CA ARG A 51 -12.25 8.06 32.52
C ARG A 51 -12.83 9.19 31.67
N THR A 52 -12.30 10.40 31.78
CA THR A 52 -12.89 11.61 31.18
C THR A 52 -11.87 12.37 30.32
N TRP A 53 -12.39 13.12 29.37
CA TRP A 53 -11.58 14.04 28.55
C TRP A 53 -10.89 15.14 29.39
N GLY A 54 -11.57 15.64 30.42
CA GLY A 54 -10.97 16.62 31.33
C GLY A 54 -9.69 16.14 31.96
N GLU A 55 -9.63 14.86 32.39
CA GLU A 55 -8.43 14.26 32.98
C GLU A 55 -7.29 14.11 31.95
N ILE A 56 -7.60 13.75 30.69
CA ILE A 56 -6.59 13.69 29.61
C ILE A 56 -6.00 15.10 29.39
N LEU A 57 -6.86 16.10 29.22
CA LEU A 57 -6.43 17.49 28.95
C LEU A 57 -5.58 18.03 30.08
N THR A 58 -6.00 17.83 31.35
CA THR A 58 -5.24 18.23 32.53
C THR A 58 -3.88 17.56 32.58
N THR A 59 -3.83 16.25 32.29
CA THR A 59 -2.58 15.47 32.27
C THR A 59 -1.60 16.00 31.21
N LEU A 60 -2.08 16.23 29.98
CA LEU A 60 -1.22 16.70 28.89
C LEU A 60 -0.79 18.17 29.10
N ASP A 61 -1.65 18.99 29.66
CA ASP A 61 -1.33 20.41 30.04
C ASP A 61 -0.25 20.45 31.14
N TYR A 62 -0.40 19.63 32.18
CA TYR A 62 0.63 19.48 33.23
C TYR A 62 1.99 19.09 32.64
N ILE A 63 2.03 18.08 31.76
CA ILE A 63 3.27 17.62 31.10
C ILE A 63 3.87 18.75 30.26
N SER A 64 3.04 19.42 29.46
CA SER A 64 3.46 20.51 28.60
C SER A 64 4.13 21.62 29.40
N LYS A 65 3.48 22.10 30.47
CA LYS A 65 4.01 23.15 31.36
C LYS A 65 5.25 22.69 32.11
N ARG A 66 5.22 21.49 32.68
CA ARG A 66 6.34 20.93 33.47
C ARG A 66 7.64 20.81 32.70
N TYR A 67 7.58 20.57 31.38
CA TYR A 67 8.75 20.37 30.53
C TYR A 67 8.96 21.49 29.51
N ASN A 68 8.23 22.60 29.64
CA ASN A 68 8.28 23.75 28.72
C ASN A 68 8.16 23.32 27.26
N LEU A 69 7.14 22.52 26.96
CA LEU A 69 6.89 22.06 25.59
C LEU A 69 6.35 23.22 24.73
N SER A 70 6.65 23.12 23.45
CA SER A 70 6.20 24.10 22.43
C SER A 70 6.26 23.41 21.05
N PRO A 71 5.74 24.01 19.97
CA PRO A 71 5.86 23.44 18.64
C PRO A 71 7.28 23.15 18.16
N LYS A 72 8.29 23.77 18.76
CA LYS A 72 9.71 23.47 18.51
C LYS A 72 10.36 22.56 19.56
N ARG A 73 9.71 22.31 20.68
CA ARG A 73 10.17 21.45 21.76
C ARG A 73 9.07 20.48 22.14
N ARG A 74 9.08 19.28 21.54
CA ARG A 74 7.91 18.40 21.52
C ARG A 74 8.09 17.11 22.30
N LEU A 75 6.98 16.63 22.86
CA LEU A 75 6.78 15.24 23.25
C LEU A 75 6.01 14.53 22.13
N ILE A 76 6.60 13.47 21.58
CA ILE A 76 5.92 12.62 20.59
C ILE A 76 5.12 11.58 21.34
N VAL A 77 3.81 11.55 21.12
CA VAL A 77 2.85 10.59 21.69
C VAL A 77 2.33 9.71 20.56
N TYR A 78 2.59 8.42 20.65
CA TYR A 78 2.10 7.47 19.66
C TYR A 78 0.67 7.03 19.99
N VAL A 79 -0.12 6.90 18.95
CA VAL A 79 -1.52 6.43 19.00
C VAL A 79 -1.65 5.30 18.00
N HIS A 80 -2.25 4.19 18.38
CA HIS A 80 -2.45 3.09 17.45
C HIS A 80 -3.71 3.33 16.62
N ASN A 81 -3.56 3.68 15.32
CA ASN A 81 -4.62 4.16 14.43
C ASN A 81 -5.08 5.60 14.71
N LEU A 82 -4.15 6.54 14.66
CA LEU A 82 -4.41 7.98 14.91
C LEU A 82 -5.61 8.53 14.10
N GLY A 83 -5.94 7.97 12.93
CA GLY A 83 -7.10 8.40 12.15
C GLY A 83 -8.43 8.24 12.89
N TYR A 84 -8.55 7.24 13.77
CA TYR A 84 -9.70 7.02 14.62
C TYR A 84 -9.70 7.98 15.82
N GLU A 85 -8.65 7.98 16.62
CA GLU A 85 -8.58 8.81 17.84
C GLU A 85 -8.58 10.30 17.53
N PHE A 86 -8.04 10.72 16.39
CA PHE A 86 -8.07 12.12 16.00
C PHE A 86 -9.49 12.68 15.91
N GLN A 87 -10.47 11.88 15.45
CA GLN A 87 -11.87 12.31 15.38
C GLN A 87 -12.43 12.61 16.78
N TRP A 88 -11.99 11.89 17.81
CA TRP A 88 -12.40 12.09 19.18
C TRP A 88 -11.85 13.38 19.78
N PHE A 89 -10.56 13.68 19.58
CA PHE A 89 -9.90 14.80 20.27
C PHE A 89 -9.61 16.03 19.41
N ARG A 90 -9.96 16.04 18.13
CA ARG A 90 -9.63 17.13 17.20
C ARG A 90 -10.11 18.51 17.64
N LYS A 91 -11.24 18.62 18.34
CA LYS A 91 -11.80 19.88 18.83
C LYS A 91 -11.27 20.30 20.21
N TYR A 92 -10.64 19.41 20.95
CA TYR A 92 -10.08 19.70 22.27
C TYR A 92 -8.77 20.47 22.24
N PHE A 93 -8.00 20.33 21.16
CA PHE A 93 -6.68 20.93 21.05
C PHE A 93 -6.63 22.12 20.10
N LYS A 94 -5.78 23.09 20.44
CA LYS A 94 -5.35 24.13 19.49
C LYS A 94 -4.17 23.57 18.70
N TRP A 95 -4.37 23.36 17.41
CA TRP A 95 -3.37 22.79 16.52
C TRP A 95 -2.38 23.85 16.02
N ASP A 96 -1.11 23.53 16.04
CA ASP A 96 -0.05 24.24 15.31
C ASP A 96 0.05 23.67 13.88
N LYS A 97 -0.06 22.34 13.76
CA LYS A 97 -0.02 21.67 12.47
C LYS A 97 -0.76 20.33 12.52
N VAL A 98 -1.55 20.07 11.49
CA VAL A 98 -2.09 18.73 11.19
C VAL A 98 -1.62 18.34 9.82
N PHE A 99 -0.87 17.24 9.71
CA PHE A 99 -0.39 16.73 8.43
C PHE A 99 -1.12 15.45 8.08
N SER A 100 -1.87 15.51 6.99
CA SER A 100 -2.65 14.40 6.46
C SER A 100 -2.38 14.21 4.97
N VAL A 101 -2.54 12.98 4.51
CA VAL A 101 -2.48 12.64 3.07
C VAL A 101 -3.87 12.60 2.47
N GLU A 102 -4.85 12.28 3.30
CA GLU A 102 -6.27 12.23 2.98
C GLU A 102 -7.05 12.89 4.12
N SER A 103 -8.23 13.43 3.83
CA SER A 103 -9.16 13.91 4.86
C SER A 103 -9.36 12.87 5.95
N ARG A 104 -9.39 13.28 7.20
CA ARG A 104 -9.62 12.44 8.39
C ARG A 104 -8.54 11.40 8.73
N LYS A 105 -7.44 11.31 7.97
CA LYS A 105 -6.35 10.35 8.21
C LYS A 105 -5.01 11.05 8.45
N PRO A 106 -4.83 11.74 9.58
CA PRO A 106 -3.57 12.40 9.87
C PRO A 106 -2.44 11.38 10.08
N LEU A 107 -1.27 11.69 9.53
CA LEU A 107 -0.03 10.98 9.79
C LEU A 107 0.59 11.45 11.11
N TYR A 108 0.52 12.74 11.37
CA TYR A 108 0.86 13.38 12.64
C TYR A 108 0.15 14.70 12.81
N CYS A 109 -0.04 15.10 14.05
CA CYS A 109 -0.56 16.41 14.40
C CYS A 109 0.17 16.98 15.60
N ILE A 110 0.43 18.30 15.57
CA ILE A 110 1.18 19.04 16.57
C ILE A 110 0.25 20.05 17.22
N THR A 111 0.14 20.01 18.53
CA THR A 111 -0.60 21.00 19.31
C THR A 111 0.25 22.26 19.55
N LYS A 112 -0.37 23.40 19.79
CA LYS A 112 0.33 24.64 20.24
C LYS A 112 1.07 24.44 21.55
N SER A 113 0.65 23.48 22.38
CA SER A 113 1.29 23.14 23.64
C SER A 113 2.51 22.19 23.48
N GLY A 114 2.86 21.76 22.26
CA GLY A 114 4.04 20.96 21.99
C GLY A 114 3.87 19.45 22.15
N ILE A 115 2.64 18.95 22.16
CA ILE A 115 2.35 17.52 22.02
C ILE A 115 2.26 17.20 20.53
N GLU A 116 3.00 16.19 20.07
CA GLU A 116 2.94 15.69 18.69
C GLU A 116 2.39 14.26 18.68
N PHE A 117 1.19 14.08 18.17
CA PHE A 117 0.61 12.74 17.99
C PHE A 117 1.10 12.10 16.69
N ARG A 118 1.50 10.84 16.73
CA ARG A 118 1.90 10.03 15.55
C ARG A 118 1.19 8.68 15.53
N CYS A 119 0.95 8.14 14.35
CA CYS A 119 0.30 6.85 14.16
C CYS A 119 1.31 5.69 14.24
N SER A 120 1.19 4.80 15.24
CA SER A 120 2.03 3.61 15.34
C SER A 120 1.59 2.49 14.38
N TYR A 121 0.31 2.44 13.98
CA TYR A 121 -0.18 1.52 12.96
C TYR A 121 0.44 1.81 11.58
N LEU A 122 0.48 3.06 11.15
CA LEU A 122 1.13 3.46 9.89
C LEU A 122 2.66 3.25 9.93
N LEU A 123 3.25 3.33 11.10
CA LEU A 123 4.68 3.08 11.32
C LEU A 123 5.02 1.59 11.16
N SER A 124 4.27 0.71 11.83
CA SER A 124 4.53 -0.73 11.86
C SER A 124 3.86 -1.48 10.69
N GLY A 125 2.64 -1.09 10.34
CA GLY A 125 1.76 -1.80 9.42
C GLY A 125 1.20 -3.10 10.01
N PHE A 126 1.15 -3.22 11.35
CA PHE A 126 0.66 -4.39 12.08
C PHE A 126 -0.52 -4.03 12.98
N SER A 127 -1.44 -4.97 13.19
CA SER A 127 -2.40 -4.89 14.29
C SER A 127 -1.66 -4.86 15.63
N LEU A 128 -2.34 -4.43 16.70
CA LEU A 128 -1.73 -4.36 18.02
C LEU A 128 -1.29 -5.74 18.54
N GLU A 129 -2.07 -6.79 18.27
CA GLU A 129 -1.73 -8.17 18.57
C GLU A 129 -0.43 -8.58 17.88
N LYS A 130 -0.37 -8.39 16.56
CA LYS A 130 0.84 -8.69 15.78
C LYS A 130 2.04 -7.84 16.17
N LEU A 131 1.79 -6.63 16.64
CA LEU A 131 2.84 -5.76 17.17
C LEU A 131 3.44 -6.36 18.44
N GLY A 132 2.58 -6.84 19.38
CA GLY A 132 3.00 -7.53 20.61
C GLY A 132 3.79 -8.81 20.35
N GLU A 133 3.33 -9.64 19.40
CA GLU A 133 4.06 -10.85 18.98
C GLU A 133 5.46 -10.53 18.42
N ASN A 134 5.60 -9.40 17.73
CA ASN A 134 6.84 -8.97 17.08
C ASN A 134 7.85 -8.28 18.03
N LEU A 135 7.49 -8.05 19.29
CA LEU A 135 8.44 -7.50 20.28
C LEU A 135 9.56 -8.49 20.56
N THR A 136 10.80 -8.00 20.59
CA THR A 136 11.99 -8.82 20.77
C THR A 136 12.56 -8.74 22.18
N LYS A 137 12.74 -7.55 22.70
CA LYS A 137 13.39 -7.26 23.98
C LYS A 137 12.38 -7.04 25.10
N TYR A 138 11.36 -6.23 24.84
CA TYR A 138 10.35 -5.88 25.84
C TYR A 138 9.07 -6.69 25.58
N LYS A 139 9.09 -7.96 25.97
CA LYS A 139 8.01 -8.93 25.70
C LYS A 139 6.72 -8.52 26.41
N VAL A 140 5.82 -7.90 25.68
CA VAL A 140 4.44 -7.57 26.08
C VAL A 140 3.51 -8.14 25.03
N GLN A 141 2.68 -9.12 25.37
CA GLN A 141 1.69 -9.67 24.45
C GLN A 141 0.36 -8.98 24.67
N LYS A 142 -0.40 -8.74 23.60
CA LYS A 142 -1.77 -8.26 23.70
C LYS A 142 -2.60 -9.28 24.47
N LYS A 143 -3.39 -8.83 25.45
CA LYS A 143 -4.40 -9.65 26.12
C LYS A 143 -5.62 -9.78 25.23
N VAL A 144 -6.21 -10.97 25.15
CA VAL A 144 -7.38 -11.26 24.31
C VAL A 144 -8.48 -11.82 25.20
N GLY A 145 -9.74 -11.42 24.93
CA GLY A 145 -10.92 -11.96 25.62
C GLY A 145 -11.16 -11.42 27.03
N ASP A 146 -10.39 -10.44 27.49
CA ASP A 146 -10.52 -9.88 28.84
C ASP A 146 -11.51 -8.72 28.94
N LEU A 147 -12.01 -8.22 27.81
CA LEU A 147 -12.99 -7.14 27.71
C LEU A 147 -14.18 -7.58 26.87
N ASP A 148 -15.37 -7.62 27.48
CA ASP A 148 -16.62 -7.86 26.74
C ASP A 148 -17.04 -6.56 26.02
N TYR A 149 -16.91 -6.53 24.72
CA TYR A 149 -17.22 -5.38 23.87
C TYR A 149 -18.72 -5.19 23.60
N ASN A 150 -19.55 -6.19 23.88
CA ASN A 150 -21.01 -6.07 23.77
C ASN A 150 -21.60 -5.29 24.96
N LEU A 151 -20.83 -5.15 26.03
CA LEU A 151 -21.25 -4.40 27.19
C LEU A 151 -21.04 -2.89 26.98
N ILE A 152 -22.13 -2.12 27.00
CA ILE A 152 -22.08 -0.67 26.88
C ILE A 152 -21.52 -0.08 28.17
N ARG A 153 -20.40 0.64 28.06
CA ARG A 153 -19.76 1.33 29.18
C ARG A 153 -19.72 2.84 28.95
N HIS A 154 -19.92 3.56 30.01
CA HIS A 154 -19.77 5.02 30.07
C HIS A 154 -18.66 5.40 31.06
N SER A 155 -18.27 6.66 31.10
CA SER A 155 -17.18 7.15 31.96
C SER A 155 -17.38 6.84 33.46
N ASN A 156 -18.62 6.69 33.94
CA ASN A 156 -18.97 6.36 35.30
C ASN A 156 -19.25 4.84 35.53
N THR A 157 -19.25 4.00 34.50
CA THR A 157 -19.39 2.55 34.65
C THR A 157 -18.15 2.01 35.37
N PRO A 158 -18.29 1.28 36.51
CA PRO A 158 -17.14 0.68 37.18
C PRO A 158 -16.38 -0.30 36.25
N LEU A 159 -15.07 -0.21 36.28
CA LEU A 159 -14.19 -1.16 35.59
C LEU A 159 -13.46 -2.04 36.60
N THR A 160 -13.39 -3.31 36.33
CA THR A 160 -12.65 -4.29 37.11
C THR A 160 -11.13 -4.12 36.90
N GLU A 161 -10.31 -4.63 37.81
CA GLU A 161 -8.86 -4.65 37.65
C GLU A 161 -8.41 -5.48 36.44
N LYS A 162 -9.21 -6.48 36.02
CA LYS A 162 -8.97 -7.26 34.82
C LYS A 162 -9.14 -6.41 33.55
N GLU A 163 -10.24 -5.64 33.46
CA GLU A 163 -10.49 -4.71 32.35
C GLU A 163 -9.42 -3.61 32.29
N TRP A 164 -9.06 -3.03 33.43
CA TRP A 164 -7.96 -2.09 33.51
C TRP A 164 -6.62 -2.71 33.07
N GLY A 165 -6.37 -3.95 33.45
CA GLY A 165 -5.20 -4.68 33.02
C GLY A 165 -5.14 -4.89 31.50
N TYR A 166 -6.29 -5.06 30.85
CA TYR A 166 -6.41 -5.12 29.39
C TYR A 166 -6.06 -3.76 28.76
N ILE A 167 -6.75 -2.70 29.16
CA ILE A 167 -6.59 -1.32 28.64
C ILE A 167 -5.14 -0.85 28.79
N LEU A 168 -4.53 -1.06 29.97
CA LEU A 168 -3.12 -0.69 30.20
C LEU A 168 -2.16 -1.46 29.30
N ASN A 169 -2.48 -2.74 29.02
CA ASN A 169 -1.63 -3.60 28.23
C ASN A 169 -1.50 -3.14 26.78
N ASP A 170 -2.57 -2.62 26.19
CA ASP A 170 -2.58 -2.10 24.82
C ASP A 170 -1.62 -0.90 24.69
N GLY A 171 -1.65 0.01 25.64
CA GLY A 171 -0.67 1.10 25.74
C GLY A 171 0.77 0.61 25.94
N LEU A 172 0.99 -0.44 26.75
CA LEU A 172 2.31 -1.01 26.99
C LEU A 172 2.91 -1.65 25.74
N VAL A 173 2.11 -2.34 24.91
CA VAL A 173 2.57 -2.92 23.64
C VAL A 173 3.15 -1.84 22.72
N VAL A 174 2.41 -0.74 22.52
CA VAL A 174 2.87 0.37 21.69
C VAL A 174 4.13 1.00 22.26
N MET A 175 4.16 1.22 23.59
CA MET A 175 5.29 1.86 24.27
C MET A 175 6.57 0.99 24.19
N ALA A 176 6.44 -0.33 24.35
CA ALA A 176 7.52 -1.30 24.18
C ALA A 176 8.08 -1.27 22.75
N HIS A 177 7.19 -1.28 21.73
CA HIS A 177 7.61 -1.16 20.34
C HIS A 177 8.40 0.13 20.07
N ILE A 178 7.90 1.27 20.52
CA ILE A 178 8.61 2.54 20.33
C ILE A 178 9.94 2.59 21.08
N GLN A 179 10.04 1.96 22.25
CA GLN A 179 11.30 1.84 22.98
C GLN A 179 12.33 1.00 22.20
N GLU A 180 11.92 -0.14 21.64
CA GLU A 180 12.78 -0.96 20.78
C GLU A 180 13.24 -0.18 19.53
N GLU A 181 12.35 0.61 18.91
CA GLU A 181 12.69 1.46 17.78
C GLU A 181 13.68 2.59 18.13
N ILE A 182 13.51 3.22 19.30
CA ILE A 182 14.47 4.23 19.81
C ILE A 182 15.86 3.60 19.98
N GLU A 183 15.94 2.42 20.57
CA GLU A 183 17.20 1.70 20.79
C GLU A 183 17.83 1.25 19.47
N ARG A 184 17.03 0.67 18.56
CA ARG A 184 17.49 0.20 17.25
C ARG A 184 18.04 1.33 16.38
N LEU A 185 17.36 2.50 16.37
CA LEU A 185 17.73 3.65 15.54
C LEU A 185 18.63 4.66 16.28
N GLY A 186 18.76 4.52 17.61
CA GLY A 186 19.54 5.38 18.48
C GLY A 186 18.82 6.66 18.91
N SER A 187 17.63 6.96 18.39
CA SER A 187 16.86 8.17 18.75
C SER A 187 15.45 8.15 18.19
N ILE A 188 14.49 8.70 18.94
CA ILE A 188 13.11 8.93 18.49
C ILE A 188 13.05 9.84 17.24
N ALA A 189 14.01 10.76 17.08
CA ALA A 189 14.09 11.67 15.93
C ALA A 189 14.37 10.93 14.61
N LYS A 190 14.87 9.71 14.65
CA LYS A 190 15.16 8.87 13.48
C LYS A 190 14.02 7.93 13.11
N ILE A 191 13.02 7.77 13.99
CA ILE A 191 11.85 6.94 13.71
C ILE A 191 11.04 7.62 12.59
N PRO A 192 10.78 6.93 11.45
CA PRO A 192 9.98 7.49 10.38
C PRO A 192 8.50 7.57 10.76
N LEU A 193 7.70 8.26 9.96
CA LEU A 193 6.25 8.37 10.18
C LEU A 193 5.48 7.13 9.69
N THR A 194 6.05 6.40 8.73
CA THR A 194 5.38 5.28 8.07
C THR A 194 6.36 4.15 7.79
N LYS A 195 5.85 2.94 7.59
CA LYS A 195 6.63 1.76 7.21
C LYS A 195 7.52 1.99 5.96
N THR A 196 7.00 2.69 4.95
CA THR A 196 7.77 3.08 3.75
C THR A 196 8.91 4.05 4.06
N GLY A 197 8.84 4.77 5.16
CA GLY A 197 9.90 5.67 5.61
C GLY A 197 11.21 4.95 5.93
N TYR A 198 11.17 3.71 6.39
CA TYR A 198 12.38 2.93 6.67
C TYR A 198 13.20 2.67 5.40
N VAL A 199 12.57 2.09 4.38
CA VAL A 199 13.26 1.82 3.10
C VAL A 199 13.69 3.11 2.41
N ARG A 200 12.89 4.17 2.52
CA ARG A 200 13.25 5.49 1.99
C ARG A 200 14.51 6.06 2.67
N ASN A 201 14.61 5.95 3.97
CA ASN A 201 15.78 6.38 4.72
C ASN A 201 17.01 5.53 4.37
N LEU A 202 16.86 4.21 4.33
CA LEU A 202 17.92 3.28 3.95
C LEU A 202 18.50 3.60 2.56
N CYS A 203 17.64 3.70 1.54
CA CYS A 203 18.05 4.02 0.18
C CYS A 203 18.67 5.42 0.07
N ARG A 204 18.06 6.42 0.72
CA ARG A 204 18.59 7.78 0.71
C ARG A 204 19.98 7.84 1.33
N ASP A 205 20.18 7.17 2.45
CA ASP A 205 21.44 7.20 3.16
C ASP A 205 22.53 6.44 2.39
N ALA A 206 22.21 5.31 1.76
CA ALA A 206 23.12 4.63 0.84
C ALA A 206 23.51 5.52 -0.36
N CYS A 207 22.54 6.20 -0.98
CA CYS A 207 22.79 7.02 -2.16
C CYS A 207 23.48 8.36 -1.87
N LEU A 208 23.15 9.02 -0.75
CA LEU A 208 23.59 10.39 -0.46
C LEU A 208 24.62 10.54 0.66
N LYS A 209 24.89 9.47 1.43
CA LYS A 209 25.90 9.47 2.50
C LYS A 209 26.99 8.41 2.30
N GLY A 210 26.76 7.42 1.42
CA GLY A 210 27.71 6.36 1.10
C GLY A 210 28.92 6.84 0.30
N GLU A 211 29.76 5.89 -0.09
CA GLU A 211 31.01 6.11 -0.83
C GLU A 211 30.76 6.85 -2.17
N HIS A 212 29.69 6.50 -2.89
CA HIS A 212 29.35 7.06 -4.19
C HIS A 212 28.49 8.33 -4.14
N LYS A 213 28.43 9.04 -3.00
CA LYS A 213 27.53 10.19 -2.80
C LYS A 213 27.70 11.33 -3.83
N TYR A 214 28.94 11.59 -4.25
CA TYR A 214 29.24 12.68 -5.17
C TYR A 214 28.77 12.37 -6.58
N GLU A 215 29.09 11.20 -7.12
CA GLU A 215 28.64 10.72 -8.42
C GLU A 215 27.13 10.63 -8.47
N TYR A 216 26.53 10.07 -7.41
CA TYR A 216 25.07 9.98 -7.29
C TYR A 216 24.41 11.35 -7.28
N SER A 217 24.91 12.28 -6.48
CA SER A 217 24.37 13.64 -6.41
C SER A 217 24.56 14.41 -7.73
N LYS A 218 25.65 14.18 -8.42
CA LYS A 218 25.91 14.77 -9.76
C LYS A 218 24.89 14.23 -10.76
N LEU A 219 24.70 12.93 -10.81
CA LEU A 219 23.73 12.30 -11.70
C LEU A 219 22.30 12.80 -11.42
N ILE A 220 21.83 12.71 -10.18
CA ILE A 220 20.43 13.02 -9.83
C ILE A 220 20.08 14.49 -10.15
N ARG A 221 21.05 15.42 -10.08
CA ARG A 221 20.85 16.82 -10.47
C ARG A 221 20.60 17.00 -11.97
N THR A 222 21.10 16.09 -12.82
CA THR A 222 20.84 16.13 -14.28
C THR A 222 19.46 15.58 -14.64
N LEU A 223 18.86 14.78 -13.77
CA LEU A 223 17.58 14.10 -13.98
C LEU A 223 16.43 15.02 -13.57
N THR A 224 16.13 16.03 -14.37
CA THR A 224 15.09 17.03 -14.10
C THR A 224 13.80 16.72 -14.87
N LEU A 225 12.69 17.24 -14.38
CA LEU A 225 11.38 17.18 -15.02
C LEU A 225 10.83 18.58 -15.30
N THR A 226 10.07 18.70 -16.37
CA THR A 226 9.16 19.83 -16.58
C THR A 226 7.77 19.46 -16.05
N GLN A 227 6.92 20.45 -15.84
CA GLN A 227 5.51 20.22 -15.49
C GLN A 227 4.85 19.28 -16.51
N GLU A 228 5.01 19.57 -17.79
CA GLU A 228 4.44 18.78 -18.89
C GLU A 228 4.89 17.32 -18.83
N THR A 229 6.18 17.06 -18.69
CA THR A 229 6.72 15.69 -18.61
C THR A 229 6.27 14.96 -17.36
N TYR A 230 6.17 15.65 -16.23
CA TYR A 230 5.64 15.06 -15.01
C TYR A 230 4.18 14.63 -15.16
N LEU A 231 3.34 15.49 -15.74
CA LEU A 231 1.94 15.16 -16.00
C LEU A 231 1.80 14.02 -17.01
N GLN A 232 2.67 13.98 -18.03
CA GLN A 232 2.73 12.86 -18.97
C GLN A 232 3.13 11.56 -18.26
N CYS A 233 4.14 11.58 -17.37
CA CYS A 233 4.51 10.43 -16.53
C CYS A 233 3.33 9.95 -15.67
N LYS A 234 2.56 10.86 -15.11
CA LYS A 234 1.35 10.50 -14.32
C LYS A 234 0.29 9.79 -15.16
N ARG A 235 0.06 10.25 -16.40
CA ARG A 235 -0.87 9.59 -17.32
C ARG A 235 -0.36 8.22 -17.77
N ALA A 236 0.95 8.10 -18.07
CA ALA A 236 1.58 6.85 -18.47
C ALA A 236 1.73 5.83 -17.33
N PHE A 237 1.72 6.28 -16.07
CA PHE A 237 1.87 5.38 -14.93
C PHE A 237 0.66 4.45 -14.78
N LEU A 238 0.93 3.16 -14.85
CA LEU A 238 0.00 2.08 -14.53
C LEU A 238 0.60 1.22 -13.43
N GLY A 239 -0.20 0.77 -12.49
CA GLY A 239 0.20 -0.20 -11.47
C GLY A 239 0.41 -1.62 -12.02
N GLY A 240 0.34 -2.61 -11.14
CA GLY A 240 0.31 -4.02 -11.51
C GLY A 240 -0.95 -4.37 -12.30
N PHE A 241 -0.86 -5.42 -13.10
CA PHE A 241 -1.98 -5.92 -13.88
C PHE A 241 -2.69 -7.04 -13.11
N THR A 242 -4.01 -6.91 -12.97
CA THR A 242 -4.85 -7.93 -12.34
C THR A 242 -6.08 -8.11 -13.21
N HIS A 243 -6.32 -9.32 -13.69
CA HIS A 243 -7.46 -9.64 -14.54
C HIS A 243 -7.69 -11.15 -14.66
N ALA A 244 -8.82 -11.54 -15.21
CA ALA A 244 -9.20 -12.92 -15.47
C ALA A 244 -9.48 -13.12 -16.96
N ASN A 245 -9.11 -14.30 -17.48
CA ASN A 245 -9.54 -14.74 -18.79
C ASN A 245 -11.07 -14.91 -18.80
N VAL A 246 -11.74 -14.15 -19.66
CA VAL A 246 -13.19 -14.11 -19.75
C VAL A 246 -13.84 -15.47 -19.98
N ASN A 247 -13.14 -16.39 -20.66
CA ASN A 247 -13.64 -17.74 -20.95
C ASN A 247 -13.77 -18.63 -19.71
N TYR A 248 -13.12 -18.25 -18.61
CA TYR A 248 -13.15 -19.00 -17.34
C TYR A 248 -13.90 -18.28 -16.22
N VAL A 249 -14.40 -17.06 -16.47
CA VAL A 249 -15.17 -16.33 -15.46
C VAL A 249 -16.44 -17.10 -15.11
N ASP A 250 -16.75 -17.18 -13.81
CA ASP A 250 -17.91 -17.90 -13.25
C ASP A 250 -17.92 -19.42 -13.57
N SER A 251 -16.76 -19.99 -13.81
CA SER A 251 -16.61 -21.43 -14.05
C SER A 251 -15.73 -22.06 -12.97
N ILE A 252 -16.09 -23.24 -12.50
CA ILE A 252 -15.25 -24.03 -11.60
C ILE A 252 -14.22 -24.79 -12.43
N ILE A 253 -12.95 -24.50 -12.20
CA ILE A 253 -11.84 -25.05 -12.97
C ILE A 253 -11.04 -25.96 -12.05
N SER A 254 -10.76 -27.19 -12.51
CA SER A 254 -9.94 -28.15 -11.79
C SER A 254 -8.49 -28.09 -12.23
N ASP A 255 -7.58 -28.56 -11.36
CA ASP A 255 -6.17 -28.78 -11.67
C ASP A 255 -5.41 -27.51 -12.09
N VAL A 256 -5.62 -26.41 -11.37
CA VAL A 256 -5.03 -25.11 -11.68
C VAL A 256 -3.66 -24.96 -11.02
N ASN A 257 -2.63 -24.74 -11.82
CA ASN A 257 -1.28 -24.48 -11.34
C ASN A 257 -1.06 -22.99 -11.06
N SER A 258 -0.35 -22.69 -9.97
CA SER A 258 -0.01 -21.35 -9.52
C SER A 258 1.48 -21.11 -9.62
N PHE A 259 1.85 -19.99 -10.25
CA PHE A 259 3.22 -19.49 -10.29
C PHE A 259 3.26 -18.05 -9.81
N ASP A 260 4.37 -17.66 -9.19
CA ASP A 260 4.61 -16.29 -8.74
C ASP A 260 6.04 -15.87 -9.09
N PHE A 261 6.26 -14.59 -9.40
CA PHE A 261 7.62 -14.09 -9.56
C PHE A 261 8.32 -13.93 -8.21
N THR A 262 9.54 -14.43 -8.11
CA THR A 262 10.37 -14.18 -6.93
C THR A 262 10.75 -12.70 -6.85
N SER A 263 9.91 -11.88 -6.21
CA SER A 263 10.07 -10.42 -6.05
C SER A 263 10.11 -9.64 -7.38
N SER A 264 9.00 -9.59 -8.09
CA SER A 264 8.84 -8.99 -9.43
C SER A 264 9.44 -7.59 -9.58
N TYR A 265 9.00 -6.58 -8.82
CA TYR A 265 9.52 -5.21 -8.95
C TYR A 265 11.01 -5.07 -8.62
N PRO A 266 11.53 -5.67 -7.53
CA PRO A 266 12.97 -5.70 -7.27
C PRO A 266 13.77 -6.37 -8.39
N ALA A 267 13.28 -7.46 -8.97
CA ALA A 267 13.91 -8.13 -10.09
C ALA A 267 14.03 -7.23 -11.34
N VAL A 268 12.97 -6.47 -11.63
CA VAL A 268 12.98 -5.48 -12.72
C VAL A 268 14.05 -4.42 -12.47
N ILE A 269 14.17 -3.91 -11.25
CA ILE A 269 15.20 -2.93 -10.86
C ILE A 269 16.61 -3.47 -11.15
N LEU A 270 16.84 -4.75 -10.94
CA LEU A 270 18.13 -5.42 -11.14
C LEU A 270 18.38 -5.90 -12.58
N SER A 271 17.37 -5.99 -13.44
CA SER A 271 17.51 -6.62 -14.75
C SER A 271 17.35 -5.68 -15.93
N GLU A 272 16.74 -4.50 -15.73
CA GLU A 272 16.35 -3.63 -16.82
C GLU A 272 17.11 -2.29 -16.80
N LYS A 273 17.08 -1.58 -17.91
CA LYS A 273 17.66 -0.24 -18.06
C LYS A 273 16.57 0.82 -18.01
N PHE A 274 16.81 1.88 -17.26
CA PHE A 274 15.86 2.92 -16.91
C PHE A 274 16.19 4.27 -17.55
N PRO A 275 15.25 5.25 -17.54
CA PRO A 275 15.54 6.62 -17.93
C PRO A 275 16.69 7.23 -17.12
N MET A 276 17.83 7.51 -17.77
CA MET A 276 19.05 8.04 -17.17
C MET A 276 19.43 9.40 -17.76
N SER A 277 18.45 10.11 -18.28
CA SER A 277 18.59 11.51 -18.76
C SER A 277 17.30 12.27 -18.46
N LYS A 278 17.34 13.61 -18.60
CA LYS A 278 16.12 14.40 -18.76
C LYS A 278 15.38 13.97 -20.03
N PRO A 279 14.07 14.25 -20.15
CA PRO A 279 13.31 13.97 -21.37
C PRO A 279 13.83 14.77 -22.57
N HIS A 280 13.85 14.14 -23.72
CA HIS A 280 14.17 14.75 -24.99
C HIS A 280 12.95 14.64 -25.91
N LYS A 281 12.41 15.77 -26.36
CA LYS A 281 11.29 15.80 -27.31
C LYS A 281 11.76 15.43 -28.71
N LYS A 282 10.93 14.71 -29.43
CA LYS A 282 11.15 14.30 -30.80
C LYS A 282 9.83 14.25 -31.56
N GLU A 283 9.85 14.78 -32.79
CA GLU A 283 8.78 14.57 -33.75
C GLU A 283 9.08 13.31 -34.56
N ILE A 284 8.20 12.33 -34.52
CA ILE A 284 8.33 11.06 -35.24
C ILE A 284 7.77 11.24 -36.66
N LYS A 285 8.58 10.98 -37.69
CA LYS A 285 8.23 11.22 -39.10
C LYS A 285 7.82 9.95 -39.85
N SER A 286 8.21 8.78 -39.35
CA SER A 286 7.90 7.51 -39.99
C SER A 286 7.72 6.37 -38.98
N HIS A 287 7.05 5.32 -39.38
CA HIS A 287 6.91 4.11 -38.58
C HIS A 287 8.26 3.44 -38.28
N GLU A 288 9.17 3.45 -39.26
CA GLU A 288 10.52 2.90 -39.08
C GLU A 288 11.32 3.68 -38.02
N GLU A 289 11.28 5.01 -38.09
CA GLU A 289 11.87 5.87 -37.05
C GLU A 289 11.28 5.60 -35.68
N PHE A 290 9.96 5.44 -35.57
CA PHE A 290 9.28 5.12 -34.34
C PHE A 290 9.80 3.83 -33.71
N ILE A 291 9.81 2.72 -34.46
CA ILE A 291 10.31 1.42 -33.98
C ILE A 291 11.78 1.49 -33.56
N LYS A 292 12.62 2.23 -34.32
CA LYS A 292 14.02 2.44 -33.98
C LYS A 292 14.19 3.14 -32.62
N TYR A 293 13.37 4.16 -32.32
CA TYR A 293 13.40 4.84 -31.03
C TYR A 293 12.94 3.93 -29.88
N LEU A 294 11.83 3.22 -30.05
CA LEU A 294 11.30 2.28 -29.03
C LEU A 294 12.32 1.21 -28.65
N THR A 295 13.14 0.76 -29.61
CA THR A 295 14.17 -0.27 -29.36
C THR A 295 15.36 0.29 -28.60
N LYS A 296 15.79 1.53 -28.96
CA LYS A 296 17.04 2.11 -28.50
C LYS A 296 16.89 2.85 -27.16
N TYR A 297 15.76 3.49 -26.91
CA TYR A 297 15.55 4.41 -25.80
C TYR A 297 14.39 3.96 -24.89
N CYS A 298 14.31 4.52 -23.69
CA CYS A 298 13.05 4.57 -22.95
C CYS A 298 12.18 5.64 -23.58
N CYS A 299 10.98 5.30 -24.01
CA CYS A 299 10.09 6.21 -24.73
C CYS A 299 8.74 6.35 -24.03
N MET A 300 8.19 7.55 -24.05
CA MET A 300 6.87 7.86 -23.54
C MET A 300 6.17 8.82 -24.50
N PHE A 301 4.93 8.53 -24.85
CA PHE A 301 4.20 9.27 -25.89
C PHE A 301 2.70 9.14 -25.70
N ASP A 302 1.98 10.10 -26.28
CA ASP A 302 0.54 10.03 -26.44
C ASP A 302 0.25 9.33 -27.76
N ILE A 303 -0.70 8.41 -27.77
CA ILE A 303 -1.09 7.64 -28.96
C ILE A 303 -2.61 7.66 -29.11
N LYS A 304 -3.05 7.81 -30.36
CA LYS A 304 -4.44 7.67 -30.78
C LYS A 304 -4.55 6.48 -31.72
N PHE A 305 -5.44 5.56 -31.41
CA PHE A 305 -5.77 4.43 -32.27
C PHE A 305 -7.13 4.64 -32.94
N LYS A 306 -7.25 4.15 -34.18
CA LYS A 306 -8.55 4.04 -34.88
C LYS A 306 -8.86 2.59 -35.18
N ASN A 307 -10.10 2.19 -34.91
CA ASN A 307 -10.63 0.84 -35.08
C ASN A 307 -9.72 -0.22 -34.43
N ILE A 308 -9.35 0.03 -33.16
CA ILE A 308 -8.57 -0.91 -32.38
C ILE A 308 -9.45 -2.05 -31.89
N ARG A 309 -8.95 -3.30 -32.02
CA ARG A 309 -9.66 -4.52 -31.60
C ARG A 309 -8.68 -5.59 -31.14
N SER A 310 -9.09 -6.40 -30.20
CA SER A 310 -8.29 -7.52 -29.71
C SER A 310 -8.02 -8.55 -30.83
N LYS A 311 -6.81 -9.11 -30.85
CA LYS A 311 -6.42 -10.26 -31.69
C LYS A 311 -6.68 -11.59 -31.02
N VAL A 312 -6.86 -11.56 -29.69
CA VAL A 312 -6.94 -12.74 -28.82
C VAL A 312 -8.19 -12.65 -27.98
N GLU A 313 -8.72 -13.78 -27.56
CA GLU A 313 -9.96 -13.86 -26.77
C GLU A 313 -9.65 -13.98 -25.26
N TYR A 314 -8.46 -14.46 -24.90
CA TYR A 314 -8.14 -14.83 -23.54
C TYR A 314 -7.78 -13.62 -22.64
N GLU A 315 -7.34 -12.47 -23.19
CA GLU A 315 -6.98 -11.33 -22.36
C GLU A 315 -7.03 -9.97 -23.10
N ASN A 316 -7.26 -8.90 -22.32
CA ASN A 316 -7.27 -7.53 -22.80
C ASN A 316 -6.40 -6.65 -21.90
N TYR A 317 -5.49 -5.88 -22.51
CA TYR A 317 -4.51 -5.07 -21.76
C TYR A 317 -4.99 -3.67 -21.44
N ILE A 318 -5.59 -2.97 -22.39
CA ILE A 318 -5.91 -1.54 -22.31
C ILE A 318 -7.01 -1.31 -21.27
N SER A 319 -6.71 -0.50 -20.23
CA SER A 319 -7.69 -0.15 -19.21
C SER A 319 -8.56 1.02 -19.64
N LEU A 320 -9.88 0.90 -19.55
CA LEU A 320 -10.84 1.97 -19.81
C LEU A 320 -10.52 3.24 -19.01
N SER A 321 -10.16 3.10 -17.74
CA SER A 321 -9.85 4.24 -16.85
C SER A 321 -8.57 5.02 -17.23
N ARG A 322 -7.81 4.54 -18.22
CA ARG A 322 -6.57 5.17 -18.73
C ARG A 322 -6.66 5.63 -20.16
N THR A 323 -7.86 5.53 -20.75
CA THR A 323 -8.15 6.05 -22.07
C THR A 323 -8.85 7.41 -21.96
N ASN A 324 -8.64 8.24 -22.97
CA ASN A 324 -9.34 9.50 -23.18
C ASN A 324 -9.98 9.47 -24.56
N ASN A 325 -11.00 10.29 -24.80
CA ASN A 325 -11.65 10.45 -26.10
C ASN A 325 -12.00 9.11 -26.76
N ILE A 326 -12.57 8.19 -25.96
CA ILE A 326 -12.93 6.86 -26.43
C ILE A 326 -14.33 6.87 -27.03
N GLU A 327 -14.51 6.19 -28.18
CA GLU A 327 -15.76 6.13 -28.92
C GLU A 327 -16.11 4.69 -29.28
N HIS A 328 -17.41 4.34 -29.20
CA HIS A 328 -17.99 3.05 -29.60
C HIS A 328 -17.11 1.85 -29.17
N TYR A 329 -17.13 1.54 -27.89
CA TYR A 329 -16.23 0.55 -27.31
C TYR A 329 -16.96 -0.62 -26.64
N ILE A 330 -16.28 -1.75 -26.59
CA ILE A 330 -16.65 -2.93 -25.82
C ILE A 330 -15.60 -3.17 -24.74
N VAL A 331 -16.05 -3.52 -23.54
CA VAL A 331 -15.17 -3.77 -22.39
C VAL A 331 -15.34 -5.17 -21.79
N ASN A 332 -14.22 -5.74 -21.40
CA ASN A 332 -14.12 -6.95 -20.62
C ASN A 332 -13.66 -6.57 -19.20
N ASN A 333 -14.60 -6.50 -18.26
CA ASN A 333 -14.32 -6.16 -16.85
C ASN A 333 -13.37 -4.94 -16.69
N GLY A 334 -13.69 -3.84 -17.38
CA GLY A 334 -12.93 -2.60 -17.39
C GLY A 334 -11.70 -2.57 -18.32
N ARG A 335 -11.51 -3.60 -19.14
CA ARG A 335 -10.47 -3.66 -20.18
C ARG A 335 -11.09 -3.56 -21.57
N ILE A 336 -10.49 -2.78 -22.46
CA ILE A 336 -10.98 -2.56 -23.81
C ILE A 336 -10.80 -3.82 -24.65
N VAL A 337 -11.89 -4.33 -25.22
CA VAL A 337 -11.90 -5.38 -26.25
C VAL A 337 -11.72 -4.75 -27.62
N GLU A 338 -12.55 -3.74 -27.92
CA GLU A 338 -12.48 -2.95 -29.13
C GLU A 338 -12.97 -1.51 -28.92
N ALA A 339 -12.54 -0.60 -29.77
CA ALA A 339 -13.04 0.77 -29.83
C ALA A 339 -12.82 1.34 -31.24
N SER A 340 -13.77 2.20 -31.71
CA SER A 340 -13.61 2.90 -32.97
C SER A 340 -12.52 3.97 -32.91
N SER A 341 -12.36 4.61 -31.74
CA SER A 341 -11.29 5.56 -31.48
C SER A 341 -10.96 5.53 -29.98
N LEU A 342 -9.67 5.63 -29.61
CA LEU A 342 -9.23 5.90 -28.26
C LEU A 342 -7.87 6.61 -28.23
N GLU A 343 -7.65 7.41 -27.19
CA GLU A 343 -6.39 8.08 -26.93
C GLU A 343 -5.86 7.64 -25.56
N MET A 344 -4.54 7.51 -25.44
CA MET A 344 -3.88 7.20 -24.17
C MET A 344 -2.39 7.65 -24.16
N THR A 345 -1.82 7.75 -22.97
CA THR A 345 -0.38 7.99 -22.78
C THR A 345 0.26 6.68 -22.31
N ILE A 346 1.31 6.24 -22.99
CA ILE A 346 1.97 4.95 -22.74
C ILE A 346 3.50 5.06 -22.81
N THR A 347 4.15 4.03 -22.24
CA THR A 347 5.57 3.74 -22.46
C THR A 347 5.77 2.80 -23.64
N GLU A 348 7.01 2.70 -24.16
CA GLU A 348 7.36 1.71 -25.17
C GLU A 348 7.07 0.27 -24.72
N GLN A 349 7.13 -0.02 -23.42
CA GLN A 349 6.85 -1.37 -22.89
C GLN A 349 5.36 -1.70 -23.00
N ASP A 350 4.49 -0.73 -22.74
CA ASP A 350 3.05 -0.89 -22.91
C ASP A 350 2.70 -1.07 -24.39
N PHE A 351 3.35 -0.30 -25.28
CA PHE A 351 3.16 -0.43 -26.72
C PHE A 351 3.53 -1.84 -27.23
N PHE A 352 4.62 -2.44 -26.72
CA PHE A 352 4.98 -3.81 -27.09
C PHE A 352 3.91 -4.82 -26.69
N ILE A 353 3.27 -4.66 -25.53
CA ILE A 353 2.15 -5.53 -25.13
C ILE A 353 0.95 -5.31 -26.05
N ILE A 354 0.57 -4.05 -26.27
CA ILE A 354 -0.57 -3.67 -27.12
C ILE A 354 -0.38 -4.22 -28.54
N SER A 355 0.81 -4.08 -29.11
CA SER A 355 1.11 -4.57 -30.47
C SER A 355 0.99 -6.09 -30.62
N LYS A 356 1.13 -6.86 -29.54
CA LYS A 356 0.93 -8.31 -29.53
C LYS A 356 -0.54 -8.70 -29.43
N LEU A 357 -1.31 -7.97 -28.64
CA LEU A 357 -2.68 -8.32 -28.28
C LEU A 357 -3.75 -7.65 -29.16
N TYR A 358 -3.42 -6.53 -29.81
CA TYR A 358 -4.39 -5.73 -30.59
C TYR A 358 -3.95 -5.53 -32.03
N LYS A 359 -4.93 -5.28 -32.90
CA LYS A 359 -4.78 -4.74 -34.25
C LYS A 359 -5.59 -3.45 -34.38
N TRP A 360 -5.16 -2.56 -35.26
CA TRP A 360 -5.80 -1.27 -35.53
C TRP A 360 -5.63 -0.88 -36.98
N ASP A 361 -6.46 0.03 -37.49
CA ASP A 361 -6.38 0.47 -38.88
C ASP A 361 -5.35 1.59 -39.05
N SER A 362 -5.30 2.53 -38.09
CA SER A 362 -4.26 3.59 -38.08
C SER A 362 -3.94 4.02 -36.64
N MET A 363 -2.78 4.63 -36.47
CA MET A 363 -2.36 5.24 -35.22
C MET A 363 -1.68 6.59 -35.47
N GLU A 364 -1.89 7.52 -34.54
CA GLU A 364 -1.26 8.83 -34.51
C GLU A 364 -0.43 8.96 -33.22
N ILE A 365 0.77 9.52 -33.30
CA ILE A 365 1.67 9.69 -32.17
C ILE A 365 1.89 11.16 -31.92
N ALA A 366 1.76 11.58 -30.67
CA ALA A 366 1.98 12.94 -30.23
C ALA A 366 2.82 12.98 -28.95
N ASN A 367 3.38 14.16 -28.64
CA ASN A 367 4.14 14.41 -27.41
C ASN A 367 5.22 13.35 -27.11
N PHE A 368 5.94 12.93 -28.16
CA PHE A 368 6.94 11.88 -28.04
C PHE A 368 8.17 12.38 -27.29
N ASN A 369 8.44 11.75 -26.14
CA ASN A 369 9.63 11.97 -25.34
C ASN A 369 10.47 10.69 -25.28
N TYR A 370 11.78 10.81 -25.37
CA TYR A 370 12.71 9.71 -25.16
C TYR A 370 13.77 10.05 -24.13
N PHE A 371 14.32 9.01 -23.51
CA PHE A 371 15.35 9.08 -22.47
C PHE A 371 16.48 8.10 -22.82
N TYR A 372 17.71 8.47 -22.54
CA TYR A 372 18.82 7.53 -22.62
C TYR A 372 18.64 6.42 -21.58
N LYS A 373 18.95 5.17 -21.98
CA LYS A 373 18.82 3.98 -21.12
C LYS A 373 20.11 3.74 -20.33
N GLY A 374 19.99 3.42 -19.03
CA GLY A 374 21.08 2.96 -18.18
C GLY A 374 20.59 2.14 -17.01
N TYR A 375 21.46 1.34 -16.41
CA TYR A 375 21.16 0.68 -15.16
C TYR A 375 21.03 1.72 -14.04
N LEU A 376 20.19 1.43 -13.04
CA LEU A 376 20.10 2.26 -11.85
C LEU A 376 21.44 2.28 -11.10
N PRO A 377 21.76 3.37 -10.36
CA PRO A 377 23.05 3.51 -9.73
C PRO A 377 23.38 2.43 -8.71
N LYS A 378 24.65 2.03 -8.63
CA LYS A 378 25.16 0.97 -7.75
C LYS A 378 24.65 1.02 -6.31
N PRO A 379 24.66 2.17 -5.57
CA PRO A 379 24.16 2.20 -4.21
C PRO A 379 22.68 1.79 -4.06
N PHE A 380 21.86 2.11 -5.08
CA PHE A 380 20.45 1.71 -5.09
C PHE A 380 20.30 0.20 -5.34
N ILE A 381 21.08 -0.36 -6.26
CA ILE A 381 21.14 -1.79 -6.58
C ILE A 381 21.57 -2.61 -5.35
N GLU A 382 22.61 -2.17 -4.62
CA GLU A 382 23.11 -2.83 -3.40
C GLU A 382 22.04 -2.90 -2.31
N VAL A 383 21.24 -1.85 -2.12
CA VAL A 383 20.12 -1.89 -1.15
C VAL A 383 19.08 -2.92 -1.55
N VAL A 384 18.73 -3.00 -2.83
CA VAL A 384 17.75 -4.00 -3.32
C VAL A 384 18.24 -5.42 -3.08
N LEU A 385 19.52 -5.68 -3.37
CA LEU A 385 20.16 -6.99 -3.15
C LEU A 385 20.19 -7.36 -1.67
N SER A 386 20.58 -6.42 -0.80
CA SER A 386 20.58 -6.64 0.65
C SER A 386 19.20 -7.00 1.19
N LEU A 387 18.17 -6.23 0.80
CA LEU A 387 16.79 -6.49 1.24
C LEU A 387 16.25 -7.82 0.71
N TYR A 388 16.63 -8.21 -0.51
CA TYR A 388 16.23 -9.50 -1.07
C TYR A 388 16.92 -10.67 -0.36
N LYS A 389 18.22 -10.52 -0.06
CA LYS A 389 18.98 -11.48 0.72
C LYS A 389 18.33 -11.70 2.09
N ASP A 390 18.12 -10.62 2.85
CA ASP A 390 17.52 -10.70 4.17
C ASP A 390 16.13 -11.35 4.14
N LYS A 391 15.26 -10.93 3.20
CA LYS A 391 13.94 -11.56 2.99
C LYS A 391 14.04 -13.06 2.74
N THR A 392 15.05 -13.53 2.03
CA THR A 392 15.19 -14.93 1.63
C THR A 392 15.79 -15.78 2.75
N GLU A 393 16.88 -15.31 3.34
CA GLU A 393 17.63 -16.03 4.38
C GLU A 393 16.90 -16.09 5.72
N LEU A 394 16.09 -15.05 6.03
CA LEU A 394 15.35 -14.97 7.30
C LEU A 394 13.99 -15.69 7.25
N LYS A 395 13.50 -16.07 6.07
CA LYS A 395 12.20 -16.73 5.92
C LYS A 395 12.21 -18.11 6.60
N GLY A 396 11.33 -18.27 7.62
CA GLY A 396 11.19 -19.53 8.37
C GLY A 396 12.16 -19.67 9.55
N VAL A 397 12.93 -18.62 9.88
CA VAL A 397 13.75 -18.54 11.10
C VAL A 397 12.90 -17.94 12.20
N GLU A 398 12.39 -18.76 13.14
CA GLU A 398 11.45 -18.32 14.18
C GLU A 398 11.99 -17.17 15.03
N GLU A 399 13.25 -17.26 15.45
CA GLU A 399 13.92 -16.24 16.27
C GLU A 399 14.10 -14.89 15.55
N LYS A 400 13.97 -14.85 14.19
CA LYS A 400 14.18 -13.68 13.33
C LYS A 400 12.93 -13.29 12.53
N LEU A 401 11.78 -13.70 13.01
CA LEU A 401 10.52 -13.41 12.34
C LEU A 401 10.31 -11.90 12.13
N VAL A 402 10.68 -11.08 13.11
CA VAL A 402 10.53 -9.61 13.04
C VAL A 402 11.42 -9.03 11.94
N GLU A 403 12.70 -9.40 11.91
CA GLU A 403 13.65 -8.95 10.89
C GLU A 403 13.19 -9.37 9.48
N TYR A 404 12.68 -10.60 9.34
CA TYR A 404 12.06 -11.08 8.11
C TYR A 404 10.88 -10.19 7.67
N MET A 405 9.95 -9.91 8.60
CA MET A 405 8.75 -9.10 8.30
C MET A 405 9.12 -7.65 7.94
N VAL A 406 10.11 -7.08 8.60
CA VAL A 406 10.64 -5.75 8.28
C VAL A 406 11.27 -5.76 6.89
N SER A 407 12.17 -6.69 6.57
CA SER A 407 12.84 -6.79 5.27
C SER A 407 11.83 -7.06 4.14
N LYS A 408 10.86 -7.96 4.35
CA LYS A 408 9.75 -8.21 3.42
C LYS A 408 8.92 -6.95 3.20
N GLY A 409 8.64 -6.21 4.27
CA GLY A 409 7.90 -4.95 4.18
C GLY A 409 8.65 -3.87 3.42
N MET A 410 9.96 -3.73 3.66
CA MET A 410 10.80 -2.74 2.99
C MET A 410 10.95 -3.04 1.49
N ILE A 411 11.22 -4.29 1.10
CA ILE A 411 11.39 -4.64 -0.31
C ILE A 411 10.08 -4.48 -1.11
N ASN A 412 8.94 -4.78 -0.49
CA ASN A 412 7.63 -4.58 -1.11
C ASN A 412 7.26 -3.09 -1.25
N ALA A 413 7.72 -2.24 -0.33
CA ALA A 413 7.48 -0.80 -0.37
C ALA A 413 8.44 -0.04 -1.30
N LEU A 414 9.50 -0.69 -1.77
CA LEU A 414 10.61 -0.06 -2.48
C LEU A 414 10.17 0.58 -3.80
N TYR A 415 9.37 -0.10 -4.61
CA TYR A 415 8.91 0.47 -5.88
C TYR A 415 7.94 1.64 -5.68
N GLY A 416 7.05 1.54 -4.69
CA GLY A 416 6.06 2.57 -4.37
C GLY A 416 6.69 3.89 -3.97
N MET A 417 7.86 3.87 -3.33
CA MET A 417 8.57 5.11 -3.04
C MET A 417 9.09 5.81 -4.30
N CYS A 418 9.38 5.08 -5.39
CA CYS A 418 9.84 5.65 -6.65
C CYS A 418 8.74 6.45 -7.38
N VAL A 419 7.47 6.08 -7.19
CA VAL A 419 6.29 6.75 -7.75
C VAL A 419 5.53 7.57 -6.71
N THR A 420 6.18 7.96 -5.62
CA THR A 420 5.56 8.90 -4.67
C THR A 420 5.18 10.18 -5.38
N GLU A 421 3.93 10.57 -5.28
CA GLU A 421 3.41 11.77 -5.93
C GLU A 421 4.20 13.02 -5.50
N ILE A 422 4.72 13.75 -6.49
CA ILE A 422 5.50 14.97 -6.26
C ILE A 422 4.57 16.14 -5.98
N CYS A 423 3.49 16.25 -6.75
CA CYS A 423 2.55 17.36 -6.71
C CYS A 423 1.24 16.91 -6.06
N LYS A 424 1.24 16.76 -4.74
CA LYS A 424 0.03 16.48 -3.96
C LYS A 424 -0.67 17.77 -3.59
N ASN A 425 -2.00 17.74 -3.64
CA ASN A 425 -2.80 18.75 -2.96
C ASN A 425 -2.48 18.70 -1.45
N GLU A 426 -2.45 19.86 -0.80
CA GLU A 426 -2.30 19.92 0.64
C GLU A 426 -3.66 19.74 1.31
N VAL A 427 -3.78 18.72 2.15
CA VAL A 427 -4.94 18.55 3.02
C VAL A 427 -4.67 19.35 4.30
N ILE A 428 -5.46 20.37 4.50
CA ILE A 428 -5.33 21.35 5.60
C ILE A 428 -6.48 21.16 6.58
N TYR A 429 -6.17 21.19 7.86
CA TYR A 429 -7.16 21.22 8.94
C TYR A 429 -7.06 22.55 9.67
N ILE A 430 -8.04 23.43 9.45
CA ILE A 430 -8.08 24.78 10.03
C ILE A 430 -9.47 25.04 10.59
N ALA A 431 -9.55 25.63 11.77
CA ALA A 431 -10.80 26.01 12.45
C ALA A 431 -11.83 24.86 12.61
N GLY A 432 -11.35 23.62 12.70
CA GLY A 432 -12.22 22.46 12.88
C GLY A 432 -12.66 21.77 11.58
N GLU A 433 -12.30 22.33 10.43
CA GLU A 433 -12.71 21.85 9.12
C GLU A 433 -11.52 21.35 8.29
N TRP A 434 -11.79 20.32 7.48
CA TRP A 434 -10.87 19.84 6.47
C TRP A 434 -11.08 20.59 5.15
N SER A 435 -10.01 21.09 4.59
CA SER A 435 -9.99 21.67 3.24
C SER A 435 -8.84 21.13 2.43
N GLU A 436 -8.94 21.19 1.13
CA GLU A 436 -7.91 20.74 0.21
C GLU A 436 -7.48 21.91 -0.69
N GLU A 437 -6.21 22.28 -0.59
CA GLU A 437 -5.60 23.27 -1.49
C GLU A 437 -4.97 22.58 -2.70
N LYS A 438 -5.34 23.05 -3.89
CA LYS A 438 -4.76 22.52 -5.14
C LYS A 438 -3.26 22.80 -5.21
N ALA A 439 -2.52 21.78 -5.60
CA ALA A 439 -1.09 21.86 -5.81
C ALA A 439 -0.72 22.84 -6.94
N ASP A 440 0.17 23.77 -6.66
CA ASP A 440 0.89 24.53 -7.68
C ASP A 440 1.97 23.63 -8.28
N ILE A 441 1.63 23.00 -9.41
CA ILE A 441 2.46 21.96 -10.04
C ILE A 441 3.82 22.54 -10.48
N GLU A 442 3.85 23.71 -11.07
CA GLU A 442 5.09 24.33 -11.57
C GLU A 442 6.06 24.58 -10.40
N LYS A 443 5.58 25.22 -9.35
CA LYS A 443 6.36 25.50 -8.14
C LYS A 443 6.87 24.23 -7.46
N LEU A 444 6.03 23.18 -7.39
CA LEU A 444 6.42 21.91 -6.76
C LEU A 444 7.45 21.14 -7.59
N ILE A 445 7.35 21.17 -8.91
CA ILE A 445 8.35 20.57 -9.82
C ILE A 445 9.67 21.35 -9.74
N ASP A 446 9.64 22.67 -9.69
CA ASP A 446 10.86 23.46 -9.50
C ASP A 446 11.54 23.13 -8.14
N LYS A 447 10.76 23.05 -7.07
CA LYS A 447 11.24 22.62 -5.76
C LYS A 447 11.80 21.19 -5.77
N TYR A 448 11.15 20.26 -6.48
CA TYR A 448 11.63 18.89 -6.66
C TYR A 448 12.99 18.87 -7.37
N ASN A 449 13.14 19.59 -8.48
CA ASN A 449 14.38 19.65 -9.25
C ASN A 449 15.56 20.25 -8.45
N LYS A 450 15.29 21.26 -7.62
CA LYS A 450 16.28 21.97 -6.78
C LYS A 450 16.57 21.27 -5.44
N ASN A 451 15.81 20.23 -5.07
CA ASN A 451 15.96 19.55 -3.77
C ASN A 451 17.27 18.77 -3.69
N GLY A 452 18.24 19.25 -2.91
CA GLY A 452 19.54 18.59 -2.70
C GLY A 452 19.49 17.25 -1.95
N SER A 453 18.35 16.92 -1.31
CA SER A 453 18.12 15.63 -0.65
C SER A 453 17.34 14.65 -1.53
N ARG A 454 17.06 15.00 -2.76
CA ARG A 454 16.42 14.13 -3.74
C ARG A 454 17.39 13.02 -4.13
N PHE A 455 16.90 11.78 -4.13
CA PHE A 455 17.66 10.59 -4.52
C PHE A 455 16.87 9.67 -5.47
N LEU A 456 15.65 10.05 -5.84
CA LEU A 456 14.80 9.32 -6.77
C LEU A 456 14.45 10.20 -7.98
N TYR A 457 14.19 9.52 -9.09
CA TYR A 457 13.68 10.14 -10.30
C TYR A 457 12.35 9.51 -10.67
N TYR A 458 11.27 10.29 -10.69
CA TYR A 458 9.90 9.79 -10.85
C TYR A 458 9.72 8.84 -12.06
N PRO A 459 10.31 9.09 -13.24
CA PRO A 459 10.25 8.16 -14.36
C PRO A 459 10.75 6.74 -14.04
N TRP A 460 11.69 6.55 -13.12
CA TRP A 460 12.12 5.19 -12.76
C TRP A 460 10.96 4.33 -12.31
N GLY A 461 10.08 4.87 -11.47
CA GLY A 461 8.91 4.13 -10.98
C GLY A 461 7.88 3.83 -12.08
N VAL A 462 7.73 4.70 -13.06
CA VAL A 462 6.86 4.46 -14.23
C VAL A 462 7.35 3.24 -15.01
N TRP A 463 8.67 3.15 -15.27
CA TRP A 463 9.26 2.02 -16.00
C TRP A 463 9.35 0.75 -15.16
N ILE A 464 9.52 0.81 -13.83
CA ILE A 464 9.49 -0.39 -12.96
C ILE A 464 8.19 -1.17 -13.19
N THR A 465 7.05 -0.50 -13.12
CA THR A 465 5.76 -1.17 -13.30
C THR A 465 5.50 -1.57 -14.76
N ALA A 466 5.96 -0.77 -15.73
CA ALA A 466 5.83 -1.09 -17.15
C ALA A 466 6.62 -2.35 -17.53
N TYR A 467 7.84 -2.49 -17.06
CA TYR A 467 8.64 -3.71 -17.26
C TYR A 467 8.04 -4.91 -16.54
N ALA A 468 7.53 -4.74 -15.32
CA ALA A 468 6.89 -5.84 -14.59
C ALA A 468 5.64 -6.34 -15.34
N ARG A 469 4.78 -5.44 -15.85
CA ARG A 469 3.65 -5.81 -16.71
C ARG A 469 4.11 -6.54 -17.97
N ARG A 470 5.15 -6.03 -18.66
CA ARG A 470 5.68 -6.71 -19.83
C ARG A 470 6.15 -8.13 -19.50
N ASN A 471 6.84 -8.32 -18.37
CA ASN A 471 7.30 -9.64 -17.95
C ASN A 471 6.11 -10.59 -17.69
N LEU A 472 5.07 -10.13 -16.98
CA LEU A 472 3.85 -10.90 -16.76
C LEU A 472 3.18 -11.28 -18.09
N PHE A 473 3.09 -10.32 -19.03
CA PHE A 473 2.45 -10.56 -20.33
C PHE A 473 3.23 -11.49 -21.25
N THR A 474 4.53 -11.71 -21.02
CA THR A 474 5.23 -12.80 -21.73
C THR A 474 4.63 -14.16 -21.38
N GLY A 475 4.23 -14.36 -20.12
CA GLY A 475 3.52 -15.57 -19.67
C GLY A 475 2.09 -15.63 -20.17
N ILE A 476 1.31 -14.56 -20.00
CA ILE A 476 -0.10 -14.51 -20.43
C ILE A 476 -0.22 -14.85 -21.93
N ILE A 477 0.64 -14.28 -22.77
CA ILE A 477 0.66 -14.52 -24.22
C ILE A 477 1.07 -15.95 -24.54
N GLU A 478 2.07 -16.49 -23.85
CA GLU A 478 2.55 -17.86 -24.07
C GLU A 478 1.52 -18.90 -23.64
N PHE A 479 0.87 -18.69 -22.49
CA PHE A 479 -0.16 -19.61 -21.99
C PHE A 479 -1.45 -19.55 -22.83
N GLY A 480 -1.74 -18.41 -23.46
CA GLY A 480 -2.88 -18.27 -24.36
C GLY A 480 -4.20 -18.71 -23.69
N ASN A 481 -4.88 -19.69 -24.32
CA ASN A 481 -6.14 -20.23 -23.78
C ASN A 481 -5.99 -21.05 -22.49
N ASP A 482 -4.78 -21.46 -22.12
CA ASP A 482 -4.52 -22.15 -20.85
C ASP A 482 -4.34 -21.18 -19.68
N TYR A 483 -4.18 -19.87 -19.94
CA TYR A 483 -4.19 -18.80 -18.93
C TYR A 483 -5.58 -18.63 -18.33
N ILE A 484 -5.67 -18.51 -16.99
CA ILE A 484 -6.93 -18.38 -16.26
C ILE A 484 -7.03 -17.01 -15.57
N TYR A 485 -6.01 -16.63 -14.80
CA TYR A 485 -6.04 -15.44 -13.94
C TYR A 485 -4.63 -14.94 -13.62
N SER A 486 -4.49 -13.66 -13.43
CA SER A 486 -3.24 -13.06 -12.95
C SER A 486 -3.51 -11.93 -11.94
N ASP A 487 -2.57 -11.76 -11.01
CA ASP A 487 -2.53 -10.64 -10.08
C ASP A 487 -1.09 -10.17 -9.89
N THR A 488 -0.76 -9.06 -10.53
CA THR A 488 0.52 -8.31 -10.40
C THR A 488 1.77 -9.13 -10.79
N ASP A 489 2.09 -10.17 -10.06
CA ASP A 489 3.28 -11.00 -10.18
C ASP A 489 2.96 -12.51 -10.16
N SER A 490 1.70 -12.87 -10.04
CA SER A 490 1.24 -14.25 -10.05
C SER A 490 0.37 -14.58 -11.26
N ILE A 491 0.40 -15.85 -11.66
CA ILE A 491 -0.40 -16.38 -12.76
C ILE A 491 -1.00 -17.74 -12.40
N LYS A 492 -2.23 -17.96 -12.82
CA LYS A 492 -2.96 -19.22 -12.68
C LYS A 492 -3.17 -19.80 -14.06
N VAL A 493 -2.79 -21.08 -14.25
CA VAL A 493 -2.70 -21.71 -15.58
C VAL A 493 -3.10 -23.18 -15.54
N LYS A 494 -3.70 -23.66 -16.63
CA LYS A 494 -3.94 -25.08 -16.89
C LYS A 494 -2.80 -25.69 -17.74
N ASN A 495 -2.79 -27.02 -17.86
CA ASN A 495 -1.95 -27.76 -18.79
C ASN A 495 -0.49 -27.32 -18.79
N ILE A 496 0.08 -27.09 -17.60
CA ILE A 496 1.44 -26.51 -17.45
C ILE A 496 2.52 -27.31 -18.15
N GLU A 497 2.32 -28.60 -18.34
CA GLU A 497 3.23 -29.50 -19.04
C GLU A 497 3.55 -29.05 -20.47
N LYS A 498 2.64 -28.31 -21.12
CA LYS A 498 2.85 -27.76 -22.47
C LYS A 498 3.75 -26.51 -22.44
N HIS A 499 3.93 -25.88 -21.28
CA HIS A 499 4.55 -24.58 -21.11
C HIS A 499 5.84 -24.60 -20.28
N ILE A 500 6.31 -25.76 -19.86
CA ILE A 500 7.51 -25.92 -19.01
C ILE A 500 8.75 -25.32 -19.70
N GLU A 501 8.88 -25.49 -21.02
CA GLU A 501 10.01 -24.94 -21.77
C GLU A 501 10.05 -23.41 -21.76
N TYR A 502 8.89 -22.77 -21.84
CA TYR A 502 8.79 -21.31 -21.69
C TYR A 502 9.25 -20.88 -20.29
N ILE A 503 8.77 -21.55 -19.23
CA ILE A 503 9.15 -21.24 -17.84
C ILE A 503 10.68 -21.31 -17.68
N LYS A 504 11.32 -22.37 -18.17
CA LYS A 504 12.78 -22.53 -18.12
C LYS A 504 13.49 -21.41 -18.86
N LYS A 505 13.11 -21.16 -20.12
CA LYS A 505 13.68 -20.11 -20.96
C LYS A 505 13.54 -18.71 -20.37
N TYR A 506 12.37 -18.42 -19.78
CA TYR A 506 12.14 -17.16 -19.08
C TYR A 506 13.08 -17.02 -17.88
N ASN A 507 13.16 -18.05 -17.04
CA ASN A 507 14.00 -18.06 -15.84
C ASN A 507 15.49 -17.89 -16.18
N GLU A 508 15.97 -18.55 -17.22
CA GLU A 508 17.34 -18.35 -17.72
C GLU A 508 17.56 -16.93 -18.25
N THR A 509 16.59 -16.39 -18.98
CA THR A 509 16.69 -15.06 -19.58
C THR A 509 16.76 -13.97 -18.52
N ILE A 510 15.90 -14.03 -17.49
CA ILE A 510 15.89 -13.02 -16.41
C ILE A 510 17.16 -13.12 -15.56
N THR A 511 17.63 -14.34 -15.27
CA THR A 511 18.89 -14.56 -14.52
C THR A 511 20.08 -13.92 -15.27
N LYS A 512 20.21 -14.17 -16.58
CA LYS A 512 21.26 -13.54 -17.41
C LYS A 512 21.18 -12.02 -17.41
N LYS A 513 19.98 -11.44 -17.48
CA LYS A 513 19.81 -9.97 -17.42
C LYS A 513 20.27 -9.40 -16.06
N VAL A 514 19.94 -10.07 -14.96
CA VAL A 514 20.38 -9.69 -13.63
C VAL A 514 21.92 -9.79 -13.53
N GLU A 515 22.52 -10.87 -13.99
CA GLU A 515 23.99 -11.03 -14.04
C GLU A 515 24.66 -9.93 -14.85
N MET A 516 24.09 -9.51 -15.99
CA MET A 516 24.62 -8.39 -16.78
C MET A 516 24.61 -7.08 -16.00
N CYS A 517 23.58 -6.80 -15.21
CA CYS A 517 23.52 -5.61 -14.35
C CYS A 517 24.58 -5.68 -13.22
N LEU A 518 24.68 -6.83 -12.54
CA LEU A 518 25.66 -7.03 -11.48
C LEU A 518 27.09 -6.89 -12.01
N ASN A 519 27.41 -7.50 -13.15
CA ASN A 519 28.72 -7.36 -13.81
C ASN A 519 29.03 -5.91 -14.19
N TYR A 520 28.03 -5.15 -14.68
CA TYR A 520 28.19 -3.73 -14.98
C TYR A 520 28.61 -2.93 -13.74
N HIS A 521 28.13 -3.30 -12.56
CA HIS A 521 28.43 -2.65 -11.28
C HIS A 521 29.62 -3.27 -10.54
N ASN A 522 30.30 -4.28 -11.10
CA ASN A 522 31.34 -5.08 -10.45
C ASN A 522 30.84 -5.68 -9.12
N LEU A 523 29.64 -6.28 -9.15
CA LEU A 523 29.03 -7.01 -8.03
C LEU A 523 28.98 -8.51 -8.31
N PRO A 524 29.19 -9.37 -7.27
CA PRO A 524 29.11 -10.83 -7.43
C PRO A 524 27.73 -11.30 -7.87
N ALA A 525 27.65 -12.22 -8.82
CA ALA A 525 26.39 -12.72 -9.37
C ALA A 525 25.53 -13.48 -8.34
N ASP A 526 26.13 -14.11 -7.35
CA ASP A 526 25.46 -14.85 -6.28
C ASP A 526 24.65 -13.96 -5.33
N MET A 527 24.91 -12.64 -5.27
CA MET A 527 24.12 -11.70 -4.49
C MET A 527 22.63 -11.68 -4.85
N ALA A 528 22.29 -11.99 -6.11
CA ALA A 528 20.92 -12.06 -6.59
C ALA A 528 20.29 -13.45 -6.47
N CYS A 529 21.00 -14.42 -5.88
CA CYS A 529 20.57 -15.81 -5.69
C CYS A 529 20.88 -16.31 -4.30
N PRO A 530 20.34 -15.67 -3.23
CA PRO A 530 20.54 -16.11 -1.86
C PRO A 530 19.94 -17.50 -1.61
N LYS A 531 20.37 -18.13 -0.53
CA LYS A 531 19.87 -19.45 -0.11
C LYS A 531 18.83 -19.30 1.00
N THR A 532 17.79 -20.11 0.94
CA THR A 532 16.86 -20.25 2.07
C THR A 532 17.54 -20.98 3.25
N ILE A 533 16.89 -21.00 4.41
CA ILE A 533 17.33 -21.77 5.57
C ILE A 533 17.53 -23.29 5.26
N LYS A 534 16.79 -23.80 4.25
CA LYS A 534 16.92 -25.18 3.79
C LYS A 534 18.05 -25.38 2.77
N GLY A 535 18.82 -24.34 2.46
CA GLY A 535 19.92 -24.40 1.49
C GLY A 535 19.48 -24.28 0.03
N GLU A 536 18.18 -24.08 -0.26
CA GLU A 536 17.68 -23.89 -1.61
C GLU A 536 18.07 -22.53 -2.17
N LYS A 537 18.61 -22.51 -3.39
CA LYS A 537 18.90 -21.28 -4.11
C LYS A 537 17.60 -20.64 -4.60
N LYS A 538 17.41 -19.34 -4.34
CA LYS A 538 16.25 -18.56 -4.82
C LYS A 538 16.73 -17.39 -5.69
N PRO A 539 16.87 -17.60 -7.01
CA PRO A 539 17.19 -16.52 -7.95
C PRO A 539 16.06 -15.51 -7.96
N ILE A 540 16.39 -14.22 -8.06
CA ILE A 540 15.38 -13.16 -8.11
C ILE A 540 14.74 -13.08 -9.50
N GLY A 541 13.42 -12.84 -9.56
CA GLY A 541 12.66 -12.56 -10.77
C GLY A 541 12.23 -13.78 -11.58
N VAL A 542 12.52 -14.99 -11.11
CA VAL A 542 12.10 -16.23 -11.78
C VAL A 542 10.65 -16.58 -11.48
N TRP A 543 10.00 -17.31 -12.39
CA TRP A 543 8.76 -18.02 -12.11
C TRP A 543 9.01 -19.13 -11.10
N ASP A 544 8.43 -19.01 -9.92
CA ASP A 544 8.48 -19.99 -8.82
C ASP A 544 7.12 -20.68 -8.70
N TYR A 545 7.14 -22.01 -8.62
CA TYR A 545 5.91 -22.80 -8.51
C TYR A 545 5.37 -22.78 -7.09
N GLU A 546 4.14 -22.31 -6.90
CA GLU A 546 3.49 -22.23 -5.58
C GLU A 546 2.62 -23.43 -5.22
N GLY A 547 2.33 -24.28 -6.23
CA GLY A 547 1.50 -25.46 -6.05
C GLY A 547 0.29 -25.48 -6.96
N LYS A 548 -0.59 -26.46 -6.71
CA LYS A 548 -1.75 -26.77 -7.53
C LYS A 548 -3.02 -26.61 -6.67
N TYR A 549 -4.02 -25.95 -7.23
CA TYR A 549 -5.37 -25.91 -6.69
C TYR A 549 -6.19 -27.06 -7.28
N SER A 550 -6.93 -27.77 -6.43
CA SER A 550 -7.90 -28.79 -6.86
C SER A 550 -9.10 -28.14 -7.56
N ARG A 551 -9.54 -26.98 -7.05
CA ARG A 551 -10.59 -26.16 -7.67
C ARG A 551 -10.24 -24.67 -7.58
N PHE A 552 -10.61 -23.94 -8.63
CA PHE A 552 -10.48 -22.49 -8.73
C PHE A 552 -11.71 -21.91 -9.40
N LYS A 553 -12.28 -20.81 -8.88
CA LYS A 553 -13.36 -20.06 -9.53
C LYS A 553 -13.10 -18.57 -9.36
N THR A 554 -13.28 -17.78 -10.43
CA THR A 554 -13.10 -16.33 -10.40
C THR A 554 -14.27 -15.60 -11.05
N LEU A 555 -14.60 -14.43 -10.52
CA LEU A 555 -15.54 -13.46 -11.10
C LEU A 555 -14.83 -12.21 -11.63
N GLY A 556 -13.50 -12.21 -11.70
CA GLY A 556 -12.69 -11.08 -12.15
C GLY A 556 -11.65 -10.65 -11.15
N ALA A 557 -11.11 -9.46 -11.33
CA ALA A 557 -9.99 -8.92 -10.55
C ALA A 557 -10.28 -8.92 -9.03
N LYS A 558 -9.46 -9.67 -8.27
CA LYS A 558 -9.55 -9.80 -6.80
C LYS A 558 -10.93 -10.30 -6.30
N ARG A 559 -11.57 -11.16 -7.08
CA ARG A 559 -12.83 -11.84 -6.75
C ARG A 559 -12.69 -13.31 -7.15
N TYR A 560 -12.11 -14.14 -6.29
CA TYR A 560 -11.91 -15.55 -6.57
C TYR A 560 -11.90 -16.39 -5.30
N ILE A 561 -12.17 -17.67 -5.48
CA ILE A 561 -12.13 -18.72 -4.48
C ILE A 561 -11.23 -19.86 -4.95
N THR A 562 -10.45 -20.42 -4.04
CA THR A 562 -9.52 -21.52 -4.31
C THR A 562 -9.72 -22.65 -3.33
N GLU A 563 -9.42 -23.87 -3.76
CA GLU A 563 -9.31 -25.02 -2.88
C GLU A 563 -7.97 -25.72 -3.11
N LYS A 564 -7.28 -25.98 -2.00
CA LYS A 564 -6.01 -26.71 -1.99
C LYS A 564 -6.02 -27.67 -0.80
N ASP A 565 -5.79 -28.95 -1.05
CA ASP A 565 -5.76 -30.00 -0.02
C ASP A 565 -7.00 -29.98 0.88
N GLY A 566 -8.20 -29.74 0.31
CA GLY A 566 -9.47 -29.64 1.02
C GLY A 566 -9.72 -28.32 1.76
N ASN A 567 -8.73 -27.42 1.80
CA ASN A 567 -8.87 -26.10 2.42
C ASN A 567 -9.31 -25.07 1.38
N ILE A 568 -10.32 -24.27 1.74
CA ILE A 568 -10.81 -23.15 0.93
C ILE A 568 -10.16 -21.85 1.38
N GLU A 569 -9.83 -21.01 0.41
CA GLU A 569 -9.49 -19.59 0.61
C GLU A 569 -10.30 -18.72 -0.33
N ILE A 570 -10.70 -17.54 0.14
CA ILE A 570 -11.36 -16.52 -0.69
C ILE A 570 -10.49 -15.27 -0.81
N THR A 571 -10.64 -14.57 -1.92
CA THR A 571 -10.13 -13.22 -2.10
C THR A 571 -11.22 -12.37 -2.73
N VAL A 572 -11.81 -11.48 -1.94
CA VAL A 572 -12.82 -10.52 -2.38
C VAL A 572 -12.36 -9.14 -1.93
N ALA A 573 -12.14 -8.24 -2.89
CA ALA A 573 -11.66 -6.90 -2.59
C ALA A 573 -12.69 -6.14 -1.76
N GLY A 574 -12.30 -5.69 -0.54
CA GLY A 574 -13.21 -5.01 0.40
C GLY A 574 -13.79 -5.93 1.49
N VAL A 575 -13.62 -7.24 1.39
CA VAL A 575 -14.08 -8.21 2.40
C VAL A 575 -12.86 -8.80 3.12
N ASN A 576 -12.92 -8.89 4.45
CA ASN A 576 -11.91 -9.61 5.23
C ASN A 576 -11.94 -11.09 4.84
N LYS A 577 -10.77 -11.67 4.51
CA LYS A 577 -10.68 -13.05 4.01
C LYS A 577 -11.20 -14.09 5.00
N GLN A 578 -10.84 -13.95 6.27
CA GLN A 578 -11.18 -14.92 7.31
C GLN A 578 -12.65 -14.81 7.66
N ALA A 579 -13.13 -13.61 7.99
CA ALA A 579 -14.54 -13.37 8.33
C ALA A 579 -15.47 -13.68 7.14
N GLY A 580 -15.09 -13.30 5.91
CA GLY A 580 -15.87 -13.62 4.72
C GLY A 580 -15.95 -15.13 4.46
N LEU A 581 -14.85 -15.88 4.67
CA LEU A 581 -14.88 -17.34 4.53
C LEU A 581 -15.73 -17.99 5.62
N GLU A 582 -15.64 -17.51 6.85
CA GLU A 582 -16.44 -17.99 7.97
C GLU A 582 -17.94 -17.74 7.73
N TYR A 583 -18.31 -16.55 7.26
CA TYR A 583 -19.67 -16.25 6.83
C TYR A 583 -20.18 -17.26 5.78
N LEU A 584 -19.38 -17.53 4.74
CA LEU A 584 -19.77 -18.49 3.69
C LEU A 584 -19.89 -19.92 4.22
N LYS A 585 -19.00 -20.34 5.12
CA LYS A 585 -19.09 -21.66 5.78
C LYS A 585 -20.36 -21.82 6.63
N ASN A 586 -20.73 -20.77 7.34
CA ASN A 586 -21.97 -20.75 8.14
C ASN A 586 -23.22 -20.82 7.26
N MET A 587 -23.18 -20.14 6.11
CA MET A 587 -24.31 -20.07 5.18
C MET A 587 -24.48 -21.35 4.35
N TYR A 588 -23.41 -21.89 3.81
CA TYR A 588 -23.45 -22.98 2.80
C TYR A 588 -22.95 -24.34 3.32
N LYS A 589 -22.36 -24.43 4.51
CA LYS A 589 -21.92 -25.60 5.27
C LYS A 589 -20.83 -26.48 4.64
N ASP A 590 -20.81 -26.69 3.33
CA ASP A 590 -19.79 -27.51 2.66
C ASP A 590 -19.10 -26.79 1.51
N ASN A 591 -17.89 -27.24 1.15
CA ASN A 591 -17.03 -26.63 0.16
C ASN A 591 -17.67 -26.54 -1.23
N THR A 592 -18.44 -27.56 -1.64
CA THR A 592 -19.04 -27.61 -2.97
C THR A 592 -20.15 -26.57 -3.10
N ASN A 593 -20.97 -26.43 -2.07
CA ASN A 593 -22.02 -25.39 -2.04
C ASN A 593 -21.42 -23.99 -1.98
N ILE A 594 -20.30 -23.78 -1.26
CA ILE A 594 -19.60 -22.49 -1.25
C ILE A 594 -19.12 -22.15 -2.67
N PHE A 595 -18.47 -23.07 -3.40
CA PHE A 595 -18.02 -22.85 -4.78
C PHE A 595 -19.18 -22.57 -5.75
N ASN A 596 -20.28 -23.30 -5.64
CA ASN A 596 -21.45 -23.11 -6.51
C ASN A 596 -22.10 -21.74 -6.30
N ASN A 597 -22.18 -21.27 -5.06
CA ASN A 597 -22.82 -20.01 -4.71
C ASN A 597 -21.83 -18.82 -4.68
N PHE A 598 -20.55 -19.04 -5.00
CA PHE A 598 -19.60 -17.96 -5.22
C PHE A 598 -19.81 -17.36 -6.63
N GLU A 599 -20.81 -16.49 -6.75
CA GLU A 599 -21.33 -15.98 -8.01
C GLU A 599 -21.72 -14.50 -7.90
N GLU A 600 -22.21 -13.94 -8.98
CA GLU A 600 -22.75 -12.57 -9.00
C GLU A 600 -23.86 -12.42 -7.97
N ASN A 601 -23.96 -11.23 -7.38
CA ASN A 601 -24.90 -10.86 -6.31
C ASN A 601 -24.68 -11.55 -4.96
N LEU A 602 -23.58 -12.28 -4.78
CA LEU A 602 -23.20 -12.76 -3.43
C LEU A 602 -23.03 -11.56 -2.49
N TYR A 603 -23.80 -11.59 -1.41
CA TYR A 603 -23.92 -10.50 -0.46
C TYR A 603 -23.14 -10.82 0.84
N PHE A 604 -22.42 -9.83 1.35
CA PHE A 604 -21.71 -9.87 2.62
C PHE A 604 -22.28 -8.75 3.49
N PRO A 605 -23.11 -9.08 4.52
CA PRO A 605 -23.72 -8.07 5.39
C PRO A 605 -22.69 -7.42 6.30
N SER A 606 -22.77 -6.11 6.48
CA SER A 606 -21.91 -5.37 7.39
C SER A 606 -22.05 -5.82 8.84
N GLU A 607 -23.23 -6.18 9.25
CA GLU A 607 -23.54 -6.67 10.62
C GLU A 607 -22.71 -7.90 11.00
N TYR A 608 -22.40 -8.79 10.05
CA TYR A 608 -21.59 -9.97 10.30
C TYR A 608 -20.13 -9.62 10.64
N PHE A 609 -19.65 -8.49 10.14
CA PHE A 609 -18.28 -8.01 10.32
C PHE A 609 -18.13 -7.03 11.49
N ASP A 610 -19.20 -6.75 12.24
CA ASP A 610 -19.20 -5.87 13.40
C ASP A 610 -18.58 -6.48 14.68
N GLY A 611 -18.13 -7.74 14.63
CA GLY A 611 -17.42 -8.40 15.72
C GLY A 611 -16.02 -7.84 16.00
N GLU A 612 -15.32 -8.43 16.98
CA GLU A 612 -14.01 -8.01 17.49
C GLU A 612 -12.94 -7.74 16.41
N GLU A 613 -13.04 -8.36 15.23
CA GLU A 613 -12.09 -8.22 14.14
C GLU A 613 -12.14 -6.87 13.41
N ASN A 614 -13.27 -6.15 13.44
CA ASN A 614 -13.37 -4.81 12.83
C ASN A 614 -12.62 -3.71 13.58
N LYS A 615 -12.15 -3.97 14.80
CA LYS A 615 -11.35 -3.04 15.60
C LYS A 615 -9.93 -2.85 15.09
N ASN A 616 -9.46 -3.73 14.22
CA ASN A 616 -8.11 -3.68 13.64
C ASN A 616 -7.94 -2.71 12.44
N GLY A 617 -8.90 -1.80 12.22
CA GLY A 617 -8.76 -0.70 11.26
C GLY A 617 -8.71 -1.11 9.77
N SER A 618 -9.00 -2.36 9.43
CA SER A 618 -9.01 -2.84 8.04
C SER A 618 -10.36 -2.62 7.32
N GLY A 619 -11.39 -2.12 8.04
CA GLY A 619 -12.71 -1.86 7.49
C GLY A 619 -12.76 -0.58 6.64
N LYS A 620 -12.70 -0.71 5.33
CA LYS A 620 -13.11 0.35 4.40
C LYS A 620 -14.60 0.72 4.53
N LEU A 621 -15.33 0.02 5.35
CA LEU A 621 -16.78 -0.01 5.41
C LEU A 621 -17.39 0.87 6.51
N CYS A 622 -16.56 1.58 7.30
CA CYS A 622 -17.06 2.38 8.42
C CYS A 622 -16.73 3.86 8.28
N HIS A 623 -17.75 4.71 8.30
CA HIS A 623 -17.63 6.15 8.43
C HIS A 623 -17.85 6.55 9.88
N THR A 624 -16.96 7.39 10.42
CA THR A 624 -16.99 7.80 11.82
C THR A 624 -17.22 9.30 11.94
N TYR A 625 -18.24 9.70 12.71
CA TYR A 625 -18.57 11.08 13.04
C TYR A 625 -18.57 11.24 14.56
N ILE A 626 -18.08 12.38 15.07
CA ILE A 626 -18.08 12.68 16.50
C ILE A 626 -18.97 13.90 16.76
N ASP A 627 -19.94 13.73 17.64
CA ASP A 627 -20.78 14.80 18.16
C ASP A 627 -20.25 15.30 19.50
N PHE A 628 -20.37 16.61 19.72
CA PHE A 628 -19.98 17.28 20.96
C PHE A 628 -21.20 17.99 21.54
N GLU A 629 -21.70 17.51 22.67
CA GLU A 629 -22.89 18.06 23.31
C GLU A 629 -22.60 19.26 24.22
N THR A 630 -21.47 19.22 24.94
CA THR A 630 -21.20 20.23 25.97
C THR A 630 -19.79 20.78 25.84
N SER A 631 -19.67 22.07 26.21
CA SER A 631 -18.39 22.67 26.56
C SER A 631 -18.38 22.92 28.07
N GLY A 632 -17.28 22.59 28.71
CA GLY A 632 -17.08 22.82 30.14
C GLY A 632 -15.81 23.59 30.43
N GLU A 633 -15.63 23.97 31.69
CA GLU A 633 -14.39 24.49 32.20
C GLU A 633 -13.79 23.48 33.18
N LEU A 634 -12.49 23.28 33.09
CA LEU A 634 -11.72 22.61 34.13
C LEU A 634 -10.60 23.50 34.62
N ILE A 635 -10.19 23.27 35.86
CA ILE A 635 -9.06 23.97 36.46
C ILE A 635 -7.83 23.07 36.34
N ASP A 636 -6.78 23.56 35.71
CA ASP A 636 -5.51 22.84 35.62
C ASP A 636 -4.79 22.79 36.98
N TYR A 637 -3.69 22.05 37.07
CA TYR A 637 -2.92 21.88 38.29
C TYR A 637 -2.26 23.20 38.79
N MET A 638 -2.23 24.25 37.95
CA MET A 638 -1.76 25.59 38.33
C MET A 638 -2.88 26.52 38.74
N GLY A 639 -4.13 26.08 38.78
CA GLY A 639 -5.29 26.86 39.10
C GLY A 639 -5.87 27.69 37.96
N ASN A 640 -5.43 27.46 36.71
CA ASN A 640 -5.94 28.17 35.53
C ASN A 640 -7.19 27.47 34.99
N LYS A 641 -8.16 28.26 34.54
CA LYS A 641 -9.34 27.75 33.85
C LYS A 641 -9.01 27.39 32.41
N CYS A 642 -9.36 26.18 32.01
CA CYS A 642 -9.23 25.66 30.65
C CYS A 642 -10.61 25.28 30.11
N SER A 643 -10.98 25.77 28.91
CA SER A 643 -12.21 25.36 28.25
C SER A 643 -11.98 24.03 27.49
N TYR A 644 -12.95 23.14 27.57
CA TYR A 644 -12.94 21.86 26.83
C TYR A 644 -14.33 21.57 26.27
N TYR A 645 -14.33 20.72 25.24
CA TYR A 645 -15.56 20.16 24.67
C TYR A 645 -15.55 18.64 24.90
N GLU A 646 -16.65 18.10 25.37
CA GLU A 646 -16.81 16.68 25.62
C GLU A 646 -17.47 16.00 24.43
N ALA A 647 -16.86 14.95 23.91
CA ALA A 647 -17.47 14.12 22.90
C ALA A 647 -18.56 13.26 23.55
N SER A 648 -19.82 13.53 23.21
CA SER A 648 -20.95 12.77 23.73
C SER A 648 -21.09 11.44 23.03
N SER A 649 -20.89 11.43 21.72
CA SER A 649 -21.05 10.22 20.91
C SER A 649 -20.23 10.28 19.63
N MET A 650 -20.02 9.12 19.06
CA MET A 650 -19.42 8.95 17.73
C MET A 650 -20.36 8.11 16.89
N HIS A 651 -20.80 8.65 15.76
CA HIS A 651 -21.58 7.91 14.78
C HIS A 651 -20.68 7.03 13.94
N MET A 652 -21.08 5.79 13.72
CA MET A 652 -20.38 4.82 12.86
C MET A 652 -21.38 4.22 11.88
N GLU A 653 -21.14 4.42 10.59
CA GLU A 653 -21.94 3.80 9.53
C GLU A 653 -21.17 2.64 8.92
N ASN A 654 -21.80 1.49 8.86
CA ASN A 654 -21.30 0.32 8.15
C ASN A 654 -21.94 0.24 6.76
N THR A 655 -21.19 -0.27 5.80
CA THR A 655 -21.68 -0.50 4.43
C THR A 655 -21.67 -1.98 4.12
N ASP A 656 -22.78 -2.48 3.58
CA ASP A 656 -22.86 -3.82 3.02
C ASP A 656 -21.98 -3.95 1.78
N TYR A 657 -21.53 -5.14 1.47
CA TYR A 657 -20.79 -5.43 0.25
C TYR A 657 -21.53 -6.47 -0.59
N THR A 658 -21.81 -6.13 -1.85
CA THR A 658 -22.37 -7.08 -2.83
C THR A 658 -21.39 -7.25 -3.97
N MET A 659 -21.07 -8.51 -4.32
CA MET A 659 -20.31 -8.81 -5.54
C MET A 659 -21.17 -8.55 -6.75
N SER A 660 -20.92 -7.46 -7.47
CA SER A 660 -21.66 -7.14 -8.70
C SER A 660 -20.74 -7.11 -9.92
N LEU A 661 -21.25 -7.58 -11.03
CA LEU A 661 -20.66 -7.42 -12.35
C LEU A 661 -21.36 -6.24 -13.07
N THR A 662 -20.62 -5.51 -13.88
CA THR A 662 -21.23 -4.45 -14.69
C THR A 662 -22.11 -5.04 -15.79
N GLN A 663 -23.20 -4.36 -16.15
CA GLN A 663 -24.10 -4.83 -17.20
C GLN A 663 -23.38 -5.06 -18.54
N ASP A 664 -22.43 -4.20 -18.87
CA ASP A 664 -21.61 -4.35 -20.09
C ASP A 664 -20.80 -5.65 -20.07
N PHE A 665 -20.26 -6.03 -18.91
CA PHE A 665 -19.52 -7.28 -18.78
C PHE A 665 -20.44 -8.51 -18.83
N ILE A 666 -21.63 -8.45 -18.23
CA ILE A 666 -22.66 -9.50 -18.33
C ILE A 666 -23.06 -9.71 -19.80
N ASN A 667 -23.29 -8.62 -20.54
CA ASN A 667 -23.63 -8.69 -21.96
C ASN A 667 -22.50 -9.33 -22.79
N LEU A 668 -21.25 -9.01 -22.48
CA LEU A 668 -20.09 -9.64 -23.11
C LEU A 668 -20.06 -11.15 -22.83
N LEU A 669 -20.24 -11.56 -21.56
CA LEU A 669 -20.27 -13.00 -21.17
C LEU A 669 -21.37 -13.77 -21.88
N LEU A 670 -22.57 -13.21 -21.97
CA LEU A 670 -23.71 -13.83 -22.67
C LEU A 670 -23.43 -13.97 -24.16
N GLY A 671 -22.82 -12.96 -24.79
CA GLY A 671 -22.40 -13.02 -26.19
C GLY A 671 -21.36 -14.12 -26.47
N ILE A 672 -20.35 -14.27 -25.61
CA ILE A 672 -19.33 -15.32 -25.71
C ILE A 672 -19.97 -16.70 -25.56
N ARG A 673 -20.79 -16.91 -24.53
CA ARG A 673 -21.45 -18.20 -24.26
C ARG A 673 -22.38 -18.63 -25.39
N SER A 674 -23.12 -17.68 -26.02
CA SER A 674 -23.97 -17.98 -27.16
C SER A 674 -23.16 -18.38 -28.42
N ASN A 675 -21.99 -17.79 -28.62
CA ASN A 675 -21.11 -18.11 -29.74
C ASN A 675 -20.43 -19.48 -29.59
N HIS A 676 -20.28 -19.99 -28.37
CA HIS A 676 -19.74 -21.33 -28.11
C HIS A 676 -20.80 -22.45 -28.15
N LEU A 677 -22.07 -22.10 -28.25
CA LEU A 677 -23.18 -23.04 -28.35
C LEU A 677 -23.62 -23.32 -29.80
N ILE A 678 -22.99 -22.66 -30.79
CA ILE A 678 -23.15 -22.88 -32.23
C ILE A 678 -21.90 -23.60 -32.76
#